data_d6e727a3a7b5aff6b5305d69003e02c4
#
_entry.id   d6e727a3a7b5aff6b5305d69003e02c4
#
_cell.length_a   1.000
_cell.length_b   1.000
_cell.length_c   1.000
_cell.angle_alpha   90.00
_cell.angle_beta   90.00
_cell.angle_gamma   90.00
#
_symmetry.space_group_name_H-M   'P 1'
#
loop_
_entity.id
_entity.type
_entity.pdbx_description
1 polymer ?
#
loop_
_entity_poly.entity_id
_entity_poly.type
_entity_poly.pdbx_seq_one_letter_code
_entity_poly.pdbx_strand_id
1 'polypeptide(L)'
;MADEVDSDIAAEGTPADPLDDWEDGAAFGVSNDKDPVCEIPVEEWMDGIDIVSSEEVPIPDRLVDQVIGQEAASIVVRKASEQRRHMIMVGEPGTGKSMLARSMTEFLPREQLEDILVYRNHEDENEPKIRTVPAGRGSRLISERRAHVRLQRERTNRTLLFIALVVGAALLIATISTGEILTFIFGSFILVFGYFFLRTRLTAGDESNIPKLLIKHEKSDEPPFIDATGNLAGALLGDVRHDPFQSGADLATPAHERVEPGAVHRANKGVLYIDEIRMLRMEEQQALLVAMQEKELSISGRSERSSGALTKSEPVPTDFILVAAGNLDSIQNMHPALRSRIRGYGYEVYVNTDMKDTARNRRRLIRFIAQEVRNEMSKSTGRAIPHFDKHAIALILKEAQRRSGRRGKLSLRLRELGGLVRIAGDLASEEGLPLTESKHVIRARMIAKPLEQQVADRYLERQSEYAMLVNKGHRVGRVNGLAVLGADTGLSDYSGVVLPVEAMVTPSQGRSGQVIATGGLSDLAKESVTNISAVVKKLTGKDIKDYDLHVQFPGTHNVDGDSASITMATAIISAFEGVPIEQNLAMTGSLTVRGEVLPIGGVSAKIEAAAKSGIGKVIIPRSNLNDVLIDEKFEEQVEILTVDSLDEVLEHALVGKEEKVSLVERLAKVIDTFSTGADSQPSAQ
;
A
#
# COMPACT_ATOMS: atom_id res chain seq x y z
N MET A 1 0.55 -73.44 -6.34
CA MET A 1 0.60 -73.94 -5.00
C MET A 1 1.09 -72.73 -4.18
N ALA A 2 0.13 -72.08 -3.67
CA ALA A 2 -0.21 -71.89 -2.26
C ALA A 2 0.71 -70.88 -1.59
N ASP A 3 0.34 -69.87 -0.89
CA ASP A 3 -0.93 -69.50 -0.29
C ASP A 3 -0.96 -67.97 -0.08
N GLU A 4 -2.10 -67.41 -0.28
CA GLU A 4 -2.57 -66.14 0.26
C GLU A 4 -2.69 -66.27 1.77
N VAL A 5 -2.20 -65.28 2.50
CA VAL A 5 -2.74 -64.99 3.85
C VAL A 5 -2.88 -63.48 3.97
N ASP A 6 -4.12 -63.10 4.02
CA ASP A 6 -4.64 -61.83 4.55
C ASP A 6 -4.02 -61.44 5.88
N SER A 7 -3.70 -60.17 6.02
CA SER A 7 -3.79 -59.50 7.32
C SER A 7 -4.14 -58.04 7.14
N ASP A 8 -5.42 -57.76 7.03
CA ASP A 8 -6.04 -56.51 7.45
C ASP A 8 -5.69 -56.27 8.92
N ILE A 9 -4.75 -55.35 9.17
CA ILE A 9 -4.66 -54.65 10.43
C ILE A 9 -4.99 -53.20 10.13
N ALA A 10 -6.25 -52.86 10.43
CA ALA A 10 -6.73 -51.50 10.56
C ALA A 10 -5.80 -50.79 11.57
N ALA A 11 -4.96 -49.92 11.09
CA ALA A 11 -4.29 -48.90 11.92
C ALA A 11 -5.40 -47.92 12.36
N GLU A 12 -5.88 -48.08 13.58
CA GLU A 12 -6.61 -47.04 14.30
C GLU A 12 -5.72 -45.78 14.29
N GLY A 13 -6.13 -44.79 13.50
CA GLY A 13 -5.48 -43.49 13.46
C GLY A 13 -5.57 -42.87 14.85
N THR A 14 -4.44 -42.61 15.45
CA THR A 14 -4.29 -41.65 16.55
C THR A 14 -5.00 -40.37 16.11
N PRO A 15 -5.86 -39.75 16.94
CA PRO A 15 -6.44 -38.46 16.63
C PRO A 15 -5.32 -37.49 16.40
N ALA A 16 -5.28 -36.87 15.23
CA ALA A 16 -4.30 -35.83 14.90
C ALA A 16 -4.41 -34.74 15.97
N ASP A 17 -3.27 -34.36 16.52
CA ASP A 17 -3.18 -33.25 17.48
C ASP A 17 -3.82 -32.01 16.82
N PRO A 18 -4.80 -31.32 17.45
CA PRO A 18 -5.38 -30.12 16.92
C PRO A 18 -4.36 -29.03 16.57
N LEU A 19 -3.15 -29.10 17.14
CA LEU A 19 -2.05 -28.19 16.88
C LEU A 19 -1.30 -28.49 15.56
N ASP A 20 -1.27 -29.74 15.10
CA ASP A 20 -0.62 -30.12 13.83
C ASP A 20 -1.26 -29.41 12.61
N ASP A 21 -2.54 -29.06 12.69
CA ASP A 21 -3.24 -28.30 11.66
C ASP A 21 -2.85 -26.82 11.57
N TRP A 22 -2.14 -26.29 12.58
CA TRP A 22 -1.62 -24.93 12.63
C TRP A 22 -0.14 -24.85 12.22
N GLU A 23 0.59 -25.97 12.35
CA GLU A 23 2.00 -26.09 11.98
C GLU A 23 2.22 -26.29 10.47
N ASP A 24 1.50 -25.57 9.61
CA ASP A 24 1.85 -25.46 8.20
C ASP A 24 3.15 -24.66 7.99
N GLY A 25 4.10 -24.89 8.89
CA GLY A 25 5.47 -24.47 8.74
C GLY A 25 6.11 -25.24 7.61
N ALA A 26 6.45 -24.54 6.53
CA ALA A 26 7.51 -24.90 5.61
C ALA A 26 7.26 -26.03 4.58
N ALA A 27 6.08 -26.21 4.04
CA ALA A 27 5.98 -26.77 2.69
C ALA A 27 5.99 -25.61 1.66
N PHE A 28 7.12 -24.93 1.54
CA PHE A 28 7.40 -24.01 0.44
C PHE A 28 7.32 -24.77 -0.89
N GLY A 29 6.28 -24.57 -1.67
CA GLY A 29 6.35 -25.02 -3.04
C GLY A 29 5.08 -25.38 -3.80
N VAL A 30 3.90 -25.29 -3.21
CA VAL A 30 2.67 -25.57 -3.98
C VAL A 30 1.72 -24.40 -3.82
N SER A 31 1.40 -23.72 -4.92
CA SER A 31 0.30 -22.77 -4.95
C SER A 31 -0.97 -23.53 -4.55
N ASN A 32 -1.66 -23.09 -3.50
CA ASN A 32 -2.88 -23.69 -2.97
C ASN A 32 -4.10 -23.52 -3.89
N ASP A 33 -3.90 -23.53 -5.18
CA ASP A 33 -4.96 -23.45 -6.18
C ASP A 33 -5.83 -24.72 -6.23
N LYS A 34 -5.40 -25.77 -5.54
CA LYS A 34 -6.09 -27.08 -5.53
C LYS A 34 -7.07 -27.26 -4.36
N ASP A 35 -6.95 -26.45 -3.30
CA ASP A 35 -7.88 -26.57 -2.17
C ASP A 35 -9.28 -26.10 -2.61
N PRO A 36 -10.34 -26.86 -2.31
CA PRO A 36 -11.70 -26.47 -2.63
C PRO A 36 -12.11 -25.23 -1.82
N VAL A 37 -12.97 -24.41 -2.40
CA VAL A 37 -13.62 -23.32 -1.67
C VAL A 37 -14.44 -23.89 -0.54
N CYS A 38 -14.37 -23.29 0.65
CA CYS A 38 -15.16 -23.69 1.81
C CYS A 38 -16.59 -23.15 1.65
N GLU A 39 -17.52 -24.00 1.33
CA GLU A 39 -18.95 -23.64 1.15
C GLU A 39 -19.69 -23.47 2.48
N ILE A 40 -19.11 -23.95 3.59
CA ILE A 40 -19.70 -23.85 4.92
C ILE A 40 -19.69 -22.38 5.38
N PRO A 41 -20.81 -21.83 5.85
CA PRO A 41 -20.86 -20.49 6.44
C PRO A 41 -19.78 -20.30 7.52
N VAL A 42 -19.26 -19.08 7.65
CA VAL A 42 -18.12 -18.81 8.55
C VAL A 42 -18.47 -19.13 10.00
N GLU A 43 -19.69 -18.86 10.44
CA GLU A 43 -20.14 -19.14 11.80
C GLU A 43 -20.14 -20.64 12.09
N GLU A 44 -20.77 -21.42 11.23
CA GLU A 44 -20.87 -22.88 11.36
C GLU A 44 -19.48 -23.53 11.27
N TRP A 45 -18.62 -23.02 10.37
CA TRP A 45 -17.25 -23.46 10.26
C TRP A 45 -16.44 -23.14 11.53
N MET A 46 -16.61 -21.95 12.10
CA MET A 46 -15.98 -21.56 13.36
C MET A 46 -16.45 -22.43 14.52
N ASP A 47 -17.73 -22.83 14.57
CA ASP A 47 -18.24 -23.70 15.61
C ASP A 47 -17.56 -25.08 15.61
N GLY A 48 -17.14 -25.55 14.46
CA GLY A 48 -16.36 -26.78 14.29
C GLY A 48 -14.88 -26.70 14.70
N ILE A 49 -14.34 -25.51 15.04
CA ILE A 49 -12.94 -25.33 15.45
C ILE A 49 -12.86 -25.28 16.98
N ASP A 50 -11.91 -26.01 17.55
CA ASP A 50 -11.66 -26.06 18.99
C ASP A 50 -10.68 -24.95 19.41
N ILE A 51 -11.13 -23.71 19.36
CA ILE A 51 -10.45 -22.53 19.93
C ILE A 51 -11.44 -21.67 20.71
N VAL A 52 -11.00 -21.14 21.84
CA VAL A 52 -11.78 -20.22 22.66
C VAL A 52 -11.47 -18.76 22.30
N SER A 53 -10.19 -18.47 22.03
CA SER A 53 -9.74 -17.11 21.73
C SER A 53 -8.56 -17.09 20.78
N SER A 54 -8.25 -15.90 20.25
CA SER A 54 -7.06 -15.67 19.41
C SER A 54 -5.73 -15.84 20.16
N GLU A 55 -5.74 -15.98 21.49
CA GLU A 55 -4.54 -16.21 22.31
C GLU A 55 -3.91 -17.58 22.06
N GLU A 56 -4.76 -18.58 21.78
CA GLU A 56 -4.34 -19.97 21.56
C GLU A 56 -3.68 -20.20 20.20
N VAL A 57 -3.72 -19.21 19.32
CA VAL A 57 -3.25 -19.34 17.94
C VAL A 57 -1.73 -19.15 17.86
N PRO A 58 -0.97 -20.16 17.40
CA PRO A 58 0.48 -20.05 17.28
C PRO A 58 0.88 -19.05 16.20
N ILE A 59 1.86 -18.21 16.51
CA ILE A 59 2.43 -17.22 15.59
C ILE A 59 3.86 -17.64 15.26
N PRO A 60 4.20 -17.86 13.97
CA PRO A 60 5.56 -18.18 13.57
C PRO A 60 6.56 -17.09 13.95
N ASP A 61 7.81 -17.49 14.28
CA ASP A 61 8.85 -16.52 14.62
C ASP A 61 9.39 -15.77 13.41
N ARG A 62 9.45 -16.43 12.24
CA ARG A 62 9.97 -15.81 11.02
C ARG A 62 8.91 -14.92 10.37
N LEU A 63 9.32 -13.72 9.97
CA LEU A 63 8.44 -12.76 9.27
C LEU A 63 7.89 -13.32 7.95
N VAL A 64 8.70 -14.09 7.22
CA VAL A 64 8.26 -14.69 5.95
C VAL A 64 7.10 -15.66 6.14
N ASP A 65 7.07 -16.40 7.24
CA ASP A 65 6.01 -17.36 7.57
C ASP A 65 4.76 -16.66 8.15
N GLN A 66 4.91 -15.43 8.62
CA GLN A 66 3.81 -14.58 9.07
C GLN A 66 3.03 -13.93 7.91
N VAL A 67 3.59 -13.91 6.70
CA VAL A 67 2.91 -13.36 5.51
C VAL A 67 1.75 -14.26 5.12
N ILE A 68 0.61 -13.65 4.81
CA ILE A 68 -0.65 -14.36 4.55
C ILE A 68 -1.10 -14.13 3.11
N GLY A 69 -1.45 -15.21 2.41
CA GLY A 69 -2.06 -15.20 1.07
C GLY A 69 -1.13 -14.74 -0.06
N GLN A 70 0.19 -14.66 0.20
CA GLN A 70 1.19 -14.18 -0.75
C GLN A 70 2.26 -15.24 -1.06
N GLU A 71 1.88 -16.50 -1.17
CA GLU A 71 2.81 -17.63 -1.30
C GLU A 71 3.74 -17.48 -2.50
N ALA A 72 3.19 -17.13 -3.66
CA ALA A 72 3.98 -16.92 -4.88
C ALA A 72 5.00 -15.78 -4.69
N ALA A 73 4.59 -14.69 -4.04
CA ALA A 73 5.46 -13.57 -3.75
C ALA A 73 6.55 -13.97 -2.75
N SER A 74 6.22 -14.73 -1.70
CA SER A 74 7.17 -15.21 -0.67
C SER A 74 8.26 -16.10 -1.26
N ILE A 75 7.91 -17.00 -2.20
CA ILE A 75 8.90 -17.83 -2.93
C ILE A 75 9.87 -16.96 -3.72
N VAL A 76 9.37 -15.94 -4.43
CA VAL A 76 10.21 -15.04 -5.22
C VAL A 76 11.07 -14.17 -4.31
N VAL A 77 10.54 -13.65 -3.21
CA VAL A 77 11.26 -12.91 -2.17
C VAL A 77 12.45 -13.69 -1.63
N ARG A 78 12.23 -14.96 -1.28
CA ARG A 78 13.31 -15.85 -0.83
C ARG A 78 14.40 -16.02 -1.90
N LYS A 79 14.02 -16.35 -3.14
CA LYS A 79 14.98 -16.50 -4.25
C LYS A 79 15.74 -15.20 -4.54
N ALA A 80 15.06 -14.07 -4.52
CA ALA A 80 15.67 -12.76 -4.71
C ALA A 80 16.70 -12.45 -3.63
N SER A 81 16.41 -12.78 -2.36
CA SER A 81 17.31 -12.60 -1.23
C SER A 81 18.55 -13.48 -1.34
N GLU A 82 18.37 -14.78 -1.56
CA GLU A 82 19.47 -15.76 -1.69
C GLU A 82 20.40 -15.41 -2.87
N GLN A 83 19.85 -14.88 -3.96
CA GLN A 83 20.61 -14.47 -5.15
C GLN A 83 21.06 -13.01 -5.13
N ARG A 84 20.74 -12.26 -4.08
CA ARG A 84 20.99 -10.81 -3.95
C ARG A 84 20.51 -10.01 -5.17
N ARG A 85 19.29 -10.27 -5.64
CA ARG A 85 18.69 -9.61 -6.80
C ARG A 85 17.69 -8.55 -6.37
N HIS A 86 17.64 -7.47 -7.14
CA HIS A 86 16.67 -6.40 -6.96
C HIS A 86 15.25 -6.88 -7.34
N MET A 87 14.23 -6.21 -6.80
CA MET A 87 12.84 -6.60 -7.00
C MET A 87 11.92 -5.40 -7.21
N ILE A 88 10.89 -5.60 -8.02
CA ILE A 88 9.73 -4.72 -8.11
C ILE A 88 8.51 -5.47 -7.57
N MET A 89 7.81 -4.85 -6.62
CA MET A 89 6.54 -5.33 -6.07
C MET A 89 5.38 -4.44 -6.52
N VAL A 90 4.44 -5.02 -7.26
CA VAL A 90 3.25 -4.32 -7.75
C VAL A 90 2.04 -4.81 -6.99
N GLY A 91 1.26 -3.90 -6.42
CA GLY A 91 0.03 -4.25 -5.71
C GLY A 91 -0.59 -3.07 -4.99
N GLU A 92 -1.82 -3.25 -4.53
CA GLU A 92 -2.55 -2.21 -3.81
C GLU A 92 -1.90 -1.87 -2.45
N PRO A 93 -2.16 -0.67 -1.91
CA PRO A 93 -1.73 -0.32 -0.56
C PRO A 93 -2.32 -1.26 0.49
N GLY A 94 -1.52 -1.63 1.50
CA GLY A 94 -1.99 -2.46 2.61
C GLY A 94 -2.01 -3.97 2.38
N THR A 95 -1.48 -4.47 1.25
CA THR A 95 -1.41 -5.91 0.90
C THR A 95 -0.16 -6.64 1.43
N GLY A 96 0.63 -6.00 2.30
CA GLY A 96 1.79 -6.63 2.94
C GLY A 96 3.14 -6.47 2.22
N LYS A 97 3.25 -5.58 1.20
CA LYS A 97 4.50 -5.34 0.45
C LYS A 97 5.72 -5.05 1.33
N SER A 98 5.58 -4.14 2.30
CA SER A 98 6.68 -3.78 3.21
C SER A 98 7.09 -4.92 4.15
N MET A 99 6.14 -5.76 4.56
CA MET A 99 6.43 -6.95 5.36
C MET A 99 7.20 -8.02 4.55
N LEU A 100 6.76 -8.26 3.32
CA LEU A 100 7.48 -9.11 2.36
C LEU A 100 8.91 -8.60 2.09
N ALA A 101 9.08 -7.28 1.89
CA ALA A 101 10.40 -6.70 1.69
C ALA A 101 11.28 -6.83 2.94
N ARG A 102 10.71 -6.64 4.13
CA ARG A 102 11.45 -6.81 5.39
C ARG A 102 11.87 -8.26 5.62
N SER A 103 11.03 -9.23 5.28
CA SER A 103 11.40 -10.66 5.44
C SER A 103 12.60 -11.07 4.61
N MET A 104 13.00 -10.29 3.58
CA MET A 104 14.22 -10.54 2.82
C MET A 104 15.48 -10.53 3.70
N THR A 105 15.52 -9.72 4.76
CA THR A 105 16.68 -9.63 5.64
C THR A 105 16.98 -10.93 6.40
N GLU A 106 15.98 -11.78 6.62
CA GLU A 106 16.12 -13.07 7.28
C GLU A 106 16.98 -14.07 6.49
N PHE A 107 17.06 -13.86 5.17
CA PHE A 107 17.83 -14.73 4.25
C PHE A 107 19.20 -14.17 3.89
N LEU A 108 19.57 -12.99 4.41
CA LEU A 108 20.85 -12.37 4.12
C LEU A 108 21.91 -12.76 5.15
N PRO A 109 23.17 -12.96 4.73
CA PRO A 109 24.24 -13.35 5.64
C PRO A 109 24.65 -12.18 6.56
N ARG A 110 24.58 -12.39 7.87
CA ARG A 110 24.98 -11.42 8.91
C ARG A 110 26.48 -11.18 8.93
N GLU A 111 27.27 -12.16 8.50
CA GLU A 111 28.74 -12.14 8.54
C GLU A 111 29.36 -11.13 7.57
N GLN A 112 28.60 -10.66 6.59
CA GLN A 112 29.04 -9.68 5.57
C GLN A 112 28.85 -8.22 5.99
N LEU A 113 28.35 -7.96 7.20
CA LEU A 113 28.16 -6.59 7.68
C LEU A 113 29.50 -5.90 7.93
N GLU A 114 29.56 -4.62 7.58
CA GLU A 114 30.78 -3.81 7.61
C GLU A 114 30.50 -2.48 8.33
N ASP A 115 31.47 -2.05 9.15
CA ASP A 115 31.52 -0.68 9.65
C ASP A 115 32.22 0.20 8.61
N ILE A 116 31.69 1.40 8.37
CA ILE A 116 32.26 2.37 7.43
C ILE A 116 32.80 3.56 8.21
N LEU A 117 34.07 3.85 7.99
CA LEU A 117 34.83 4.93 8.64
C LEU A 117 35.24 6.00 7.63
N VAL A 118 35.11 7.25 8.03
CA VAL A 118 35.56 8.42 7.24
C VAL A 118 36.78 9.01 7.89
N TYR A 119 37.85 9.13 7.13
CA TYR A 119 39.13 9.69 7.55
C TYR A 119 39.39 11.05 6.92
N ARG A 120 40.08 11.90 7.64
CA ARG A 120 40.61 13.14 7.05
C ARG A 120 41.60 12.81 5.93
N ASN A 121 41.47 13.47 4.79
CA ASN A 121 42.43 13.44 3.71
C ASN A 121 43.38 14.63 3.86
N HIS A 122 44.67 14.36 4.00
CA HIS A 122 45.67 15.40 4.14
C HIS A 122 46.12 15.98 2.79
N GLU A 123 45.84 15.29 1.67
CA GLU A 123 46.17 15.71 0.31
C GLU A 123 45.10 16.64 -0.25
N ASP A 124 43.82 16.31 0.00
CA ASP A 124 42.69 17.17 -0.33
C ASP A 124 41.65 17.12 0.81
N GLU A 125 41.51 18.23 1.53
CA GLU A 125 40.57 18.34 2.64
C GLU A 125 39.10 18.20 2.21
N ASN A 126 38.77 18.46 0.93
CA ASN A 126 37.43 18.36 0.40
C ASN A 126 37.06 16.95 -0.08
N GLU A 127 38.03 16.01 -0.12
CA GLU A 127 37.80 14.62 -0.49
C GLU A 127 38.12 13.65 0.68
N PRO A 128 37.26 13.52 1.69
CA PRO A 128 37.44 12.61 2.81
C PRO A 128 37.62 11.17 2.35
N LYS A 129 38.59 10.44 2.92
CA LYS A 129 38.89 9.05 2.58
C LYS A 129 37.93 8.08 3.31
N ILE A 130 37.52 7.02 2.61
CA ILE A 130 36.60 6.00 3.12
C ILE A 130 37.34 4.71 3.37
N ARG A 131 37.06 4.05 4.51
CA ARG A 131 37.56 2.72 4.79
C ARG A 131 36.49 1.84 5.42
N THR A 132 36.42 0.61 4.98
CA THR A 132 35.54 -0.43 5.52
C THR A 132 36.30 -1.36 6.43
N VAL A 133 35.65 -1.80 7.49
CA VAL A 133 36.17 -2.82 8.42
C VAL A 133 35.01 -3.76 8.83
N PRO A 134 35.28 -4.99 9.21
CA PRO A 134 34.23 -5.89 9.68
C PRO A 134 33.41 -5.32 10.85
N ALA A 135 32.14 -5.68 10.94
CA ALA A 135 31.20 -5.20 11.96
C ALA A 135 31.77 -5.30 13.39
N GLY A 136 31.57 -4.25 14.18
CA GLY A 136 32.04 -4.11 15.56
C GLY A 136 33.52 -3.72 15.71
N ARG A 137 34.31 -3.67 14.63
CA ARG A 137 35.70 -3.24 14.67
C ARG A 137 35.86 -1.70 14.66
N GLY A 138 34.96 -0.99 13.96
CA GLY A 138 35.00 0.45 13.82
C GLY A 138 34.94 1.17 15.17
N SER A 139 34.02 0.77 16.03
CA SER A 139 33.89 1.34 17.39
C SER A 139 35.16 1.12 18.23
N ARG A 140 35.79 -0.06 18.12
CA ARG A 140 37.06 -0.38 18.84
C ARG A 140 38.20 0.49 18.30
N LEU A 141 38.36 0.59 17.00
CA LEU A 141 39.39 1.45 16.38
C LEU A 141 39.27 2.91 16.81
N ILE A 142 38.05 3.44 16.88
CA ILE A 142 37.80 4.81 17.35
C ILE A 142 38.17 4.94 18.84
N SER A 143 37.75 3.99 19.68
CA SER A 143 38.05 4.02 21.11
C SER A 143 39.56 3.94 21.38
N GLU A 144 40.28 3.05 20.69
CA GLU A 144 41.74 2.92 20.76
C GLU A 144 42.42 4.21 20.28
N ARG A 145 41.95 4.81 19.17
CA ARG A 145 42.50 6.07 18.65
C ARG A 145 42.27 7.23 19.62
N ARG A 146 41.09 7.33 20.20
CA ARG A 146 40.77 8.33 21.23
C ARG A 146 41.63 8.16 22.48
N ALA A 147 41.83 6.93 22.92
CA ALA A 147 42.71 6.66 24.04
C ALA A 147 44.15 7.07 23.75
N HIS A 148 44.64 6.75 22.54
CA HIS A 148 45.97 7.13 22.10
C HIS A 148 46.18 8.65 22.05
N VAL A 149 45.20 9.38 21.46
CA VAL A 149 45.23 10.85 21.40
C VAL A 149 45.20 11.46 22.81
N ARG A 150 44.40 10.92 23.74
CA ARG A 150 44.42 11.37 25.15
C ARG A 150 45.74 11.20 25.81
N LEU A 151 46.39 10.02 25.67
CA LEU A 151 47.70 9.76 26.22
C LEU A 151 48.78 10.66 25.62
N GLN A 152 48.72 10.91 24.33
CA GLN A 152 49.63 11.81 23.64
C GLN A 152 49.45 13.27 24.14
N ARG A 153 48.22 13.72 24.30
CA ARG A 153 47.88 15.05 24.86
C ARG A 153 48.39 15.21 26.30
N GLU A 154 48.23 14.19 27.12
CA GLU A 154 48.75 14.17 28.49
C GLU A 154 50.28 14.25 28.51
N ARG A 155 50.98 13.53 27.64
CA ARG A 155 52.44 13.60 27.50
C ARG A 155 52.87 14.98 27.06
N THR A 156 52.26 15.55 26.03
CA THR A 156 52.55 16.91 25.54
C THR A 156 52.31 17.97 26.63
N ASN A 157 51.19 17.88 27.37
CA ASN A 157 50.90 18.78 28.45
C ASN A 157 51.91 18.68 29.59
N ARG A 158 52.36 17.44 30.01
CA ARG A 158 53.39 17.25 31.01
C ARG A 158 54.74 17.81 30.56
N THR A 159 55.10 17.61 29.29
CA THR A 159 56.34 18.15 28.71
C THR A 159 56.33 19.67 28.68
N LEU A 160 55.20 20.27 28.22
CA LEU A 160 55.06 21.72 28.25
C LEU A 160 55.06 22.32 29.65
N LEU A 161 54.46 21.64 30.60
CA LEU A 161 54.48 22.09 32.00
C LEU A 161 55.88 22.00 32.60
N PHE A 162 56.62 20.94 32.30
CA PHE A 162 58.02 20.78 32.71
C PHE A 162 58.92 21.87 32.12
N ILE A 163 58.79 22.16 30.83
CA ILE A 163 59.50 23.24 30.16
C ILE A 163 59.14 24.61 30.79
N ALA A 164 57.86 24.87 31.06
CA ALA A 164 57.45 26.12 31.70
C ALA A 164 58.00 26.26 33.12
N LEU A 165 58.14 25.18 33.86
CA LEU A 165 58.69 25.11 35.20
C LEU A 165 60.17 25.39 35.19
N VAL A 166 60.92 24.82 34.23
CA VAL A 166 62.39 25.05 34.06
C VAL A 166 62.65 26.49 33.66
N VAL A 167 61.89 27.04 32.69
CA VAL A 167 62.05 28.43 32.26
C VAL A 167 61.66 29.42 33.37
N GLY A 168 60.58 29.10 34.15
CA GLY A 168 60.20 29.87 35.34
C GLY A 168 61.27 29.92 36.43
N ALA A 169 61.90 28.75 36.70
CA ALA A 169 63.04 28.68 37.65
C ALA A 169 64.23 29.49 37.16
N ALA A 170 64.61 29.41 35.88
CA ALA A 170 65.66 30.20 35.28
C ALA A 170 65.37 31.73 35.37
N LEU A 171 64.14 32.14 35.12
CA LEU A 171 63.74 33.53 35.27
C LEU A 171 63.84 34.00 36.75
N LEU A 172 63.48 33.15 37.68
CA LEU A 172 63.56 33.45 39.10
C LEU A 172 65.03 33.63 39.53
N ILE A 173 65.93 32.76 39.11
CA ILE A 173 67.36 32.84 39.37
C ILE A 173 67.96 34.11 38.73
N ALA A 174 67.57 34.46 37.49
CA ALA A 174 68.02 35.68 36.81
C ALA A 174 67.55 36.96 37.55
N THR A 175 66.32 36.97 38.08
CA THR A 175 65.79 38.10 38.86
C THR A 175 66.50 38.28 40.19
N ILE A 176 66.86 37.18 40.87
CA ILE A 176 67.65 37.24 42.10
C ILE A 176 69.08 37.78 41.83
N SER A 177 69.69 37.48 40.68
CA SER A 177 70.99 37.93 40.33
C SER A 177 71.05 39.40 39.83
N THR A 178 69.99 39.88 39.21
CA THR A 178 69.95 41.26 38.67
C THR A 178 69.24 42.26 39.59
N GLY A 179 68.46 41.82 40.53
CA GLY A 179 67.65 42.64 41.46
C GLY A 179 66.45 43.36 40.84
N GLU A 180 66.12 43.09 39.55
CA GLU A 180 65.05 43.74 38.81
C GLU A 180 63.71 42.95 38.88
N ILE A 181 62.79 43.30 39.77
CA ILE A 181 61.47 42.66 39.97
C ILE A 181 60.60 42.81 38.70
N LEU A 182 60.77 43.88 37.92
CA LEU A 182 60.02 44.16 36.70
C LEU A 182 60.21 43.07 35.62
N THR A 183 61.44 42.57 35.48
CA THR A 183 61.82 41.47 34.57
C THR A 183 61.14 40.14 34.92
N PHE A 184 60.92 39.88 36.20
CA PHE A 184 60.16 38.71 36.66
C PHE A 184 58.67 38.80 36.31
N ILE A 185 58.03 39.95 36.51
CA ILE A 185 56.64 40.19 36.22
C ILE A 185 56.37 40.01 34.70
N PHE A 186 57.13 40.66 33.85
CA PHE A 186 56.97 40.55 32.40
C PHE A 186 57.32 39.17 31.89
N GLY A 187 58.38 38.56 32.37
CA GLY A 187 58.83 37.22 31.97
C GLY A 187 57.81 36.14 32.37
N SER A 188 57.23 36.20 33.59
CA SER A 188 56.19 35.28 33.99
C SER A 188 54.88 35.45 33.20
N PHE A 189 54.53 36.70 32.81
CA PHE A 189 53.35 36.95 31.96
C PHE A 189 53.56 36.33 30.55
N ILE A 190 54.76 36.54 29.95
CA ILE A 190 55.11 35.94 28.63
C ILE A 190 55.13 34.43 28.72
N LEU A 191 55.61 33.84 29.81
CA LEU A 191 55.70 32.40 30.04
C LEU A 191 54.32 31.77 30.16
N VAL A 192 53.42 32.39 30.95
CA VAL A 192 52.03 31.93 31.10
C VAL A 192 51.27 32.04 29.78
N PHE A 193 51.37 33.17 29.11
CA PHE A 193 50.73 33.39 27.82
C PHE A 193 51.28 32.43 26.75
N GLY A 194 52.58 32.26 26.67
CA GLY A 194 53.25 31.31 25.76
C GLY A 194 52.87 29.87 26.04
N TYR A 195 52.77 29.47 27.33
CA TYR A 195 52.29 28.14 27.71
C TYR A 195 50.84 27.89 27.24
N PHE A 196 49.94 28.83 27.48
CA PHE A 196 48.54 28.67 27.01
C PHE A 196 48.44 28.65 25.48
N PHE A 197 49.21 29.53 24.82
CA PHE A 197 49.22 29.59 23.34
C PHE A 197 49.80 28.32 22.71
N LEU A 198 50.95 27.81 23.21
CA LEU A 198 51.48 26.53 22.72
C LEU A 198 50.57 25.35 23.04
N ARG A 199 50.00 25.33 24.22
CA ARG A 199 49.07 24.31 24.62
C ARG A 199 47.86 24.22 23.69
N THR A 200 47.25 25.35 23.36
CA THR A 200 46.08 25.37 22.45
C THR A 200 46.47 24.95 21.04
N ARG A 201 47.60 25.42 20.49
CA ARG A 201 48.05 25.06 19.15
C ARG A 201 48.49 23.61 19.00
N LEU A 202 49.24 23.06 19.94
CA LEU A 202 49.75 21.68 19.87
C LEU A 202 48.66 20.64 20.17
N THR A 203 47.59 21.01 20.89
CA THR A 203 46.51 20.06 21.20
C THR A 203 45.34 20.11 20.22
N ALA A 204 45.17 21.18 19.44
CA ALA A 204 44.09 21.32 18.48
C ALA A 204 44.20 20.37 17.27
N GLY A 205 45.42 20.04 16.83
CA GLY A 205 45.65 19.19 15.65
C GLY A 205 45.39 17.69 15.85
N ASP A 206 45.43 17.20 17.08
CA ASP A 206 45.32 15.76 17.36
C ASP A 206 43.88 15.23 17.34
N GLU A 207 42.89 16.06 17.68
CA GLU A 207 41.47 15.65 17.67
C GLU A 207 40.92 15.54 16.24
N SER A 208 41.40 16.35 15.30
CA SER A 208 40.99 16.34 13.89
C SER A 208 41.41 15.06 13.13
N ASN A 209 42.27 14.21 13.71
CA ASN A 209 42.74 12.97 13.11
C ASN A 209 41.97 11.74 13.57
N ILE A 210 40.90 11.91 14.38
CA ILE A 210 40.03 10.81 14.78
C ILE A 210 39.02 10.52 13.66
N PRO A 211 38.94 9.28 13.12
CA PRO A 211 37.98 9.00 12.07
C PRO A 211 36.53 9.08 12.60
N LYS A 212 35.61 9.52 11.75
CA LYS A 212 34.16 9.45 12.01
C LYS A 212 33.64 8.08 11.64
N LEU A 213 32.85 7.45 12.54
CA LEU A 213 32.09 6.26 12.22
C LEU A 213 30.83 6.69 11.43
N LEU A 214 30.80 6.39 10.14
CA LEU A 214 29.71 6.74 9.25
C LEU A 214 28.55 5.76 9.38
N ILE A 215 28.86 4.46 9.39
CA ILE A 215 27.90 3.37 9.57
C ILE A 215 28.48 2.41 10.60
N LYS A 216 27.66 2.06 11.60
CA LYS A 216 28.00 1.15 12.69
C LYS A 216 27.11 -0.08 12.62
N HIS A 217 27.72 -1.25 12.68
CA HIS A 217 27.05 -2.52 12.92
C HIS A 217 27.71 -3.25 14.09
N GLU A 218 26.91 -4.01 14.84
CA GLU A 218 27.44 -4.96 15.83
C GLU A 218 27.46 -6.37 15.20
N LYS A 219 28.26 -7.26 15.75
CA LYS A 219 28.35 -8.63 15.21
C LYS A 219 27.05 -9.42 15.31
N SER A 220 26.18 -9.03 16.25
CA SER A 220 24.87 -9.62 16.49
C SER A 220 23.77 -9.01 15.63
N ASP A 221 24.04 -7.90 14.92
CA ASP A 221 23.02 -7.19 14.16
C ASP A 221 22.51 -8.02 12.99
N GLU A 222 21.24 -7.82 12.67
CA GLU A 222 20.64 -8.33 11.44
C GLU A 222 20.97 -7.42 10.27
N PRO A 223 20.97 -7.95 9.03
CA PRO A 223 21.12 -7.13 7.84
C PRO A 223 20.12 -5.99 7.82
N PRO A 224 20.55 -4.76 7.51
CA PRO A 224 19.68 -3.60 7.64
C PRO A 224 18.50 -3.63 6.66
N PHE A 225 17.31 -3.30 7.16
CA PHE A 225 16.15 -2.93 6.37
C PHE A 225 15.95 -1.43 6.47
N ILE A 226 16.18 -0.72 5.37
CA ILE A 226 16.05 0.73 5.32
C ILE A 226 14.85 1.10 4.45
N ASP A 227 13.84 1.66 5.08
CA ASP A 227 12.70 2.26 4.39
C ASP A 227 13.07 3.70 4.00
N ALA A 228 13.15 3.94 2.70
CA ALA A 228 13.48 5.23 2.12
C ALA A 228 12.27 5.88 1.41
N THR A 229 11.06 5.40 1.70
CA THR A 229 9.82 5.95 1.14
C THR A 229 9.69 7.43 1.47
N GLY A 230 9.50 8.26 0.44
CA GLY A 230 9.36 9.72 0.58
C GLY A 230 10.62 10.47 1.02
N ASN A 231 11.78 9.84 1.04
CA ASN A 231 13.03 10.51 1.36
C ASN A 231 13.41 11.55 0.30
N LEU A 232 13.83 12.72 0.77
CA LEU A 232 14.45 13.73 -0.10
C LEU A 232 15.85 13.29 -0.52
N ALA A 233 16.37 13.90 -1.59
CA ALA A 233 17.68 13.58 -2.18
C ALA A 233 18.83 13.45 -1.17
N GLY A 234 18.96 14.38 -0.22
CA GLY A 234 20.02 14.33 0.80
C GLY A 234 19.84 13.16 1.78
N ALA A 235 18.61 12.86 2.18
CA ALA A 235 18.31 11.72 3.05
C ALA A 235 18.47 10.37 2.32
N LEU A 236 18.24 10.33 1.01
CA LEU A 236 18.39 9.15 0.17
C LEU A 236 19.86 8.88 -0.18
N LEU A 237 20.55 9.89 -0.72
CA LEU A 237 21.87 9.77 -1.34
C LEU A 237 23.03 10.26 -0.46
N GLY A 238 22.72 10.77 0.75
CA GLY A 238 23.68 11.39 1.64
C GLY A 238 23.90 12.85 1.37
N ASP A 239 24.46 13.54 2.34
CA ASP A 239 24.74 14.97 2.27
C ASP A 239 25.99 15.34 3.12
N VAL A 240 26.49 16.54 2.93
CA VAL A 240 27.55 17.12 3.75
C VAL A 240 26.97 18.31 4.53
N ARG A 241 26.98 18.23 5.85
CA ARG A 241 26.46 19.31 6.70
C ARG A 241 27.13 20.63 6.40
N HIS A 242 26.33 21.67 6.26
CA HIS A 242 26.85 23.03 6.10
C HIS A 242 27.46 23.51 7.43
N ASP A 243 28.67 24.06 7.35
CA ASP A 243 29.32 24.72 8.48
C ASP A 243 29.23 26.24 8.31
N PRO A 244 28.53 26.96 9.19
CA PRO A 244 28.43 28.42 9.10
C PRO A 244 29.76 29.15 9.32
N PHE A 245 30.78 28.48 9.86
CA PHE A 245 32.12 29.06 10.15
C PHE A 245 33.18 28.72 9.07
N GLN A 246 32.79 28.32 7.88
CA GLN A 246 33.67 27.86 6.79
C GLN A 246 34.73 28.88 6.33
N SER A 247 34.58 30.14 6.71
CA SER A 247 35.52 31.23 6.35
C SER A 247 36.64 31.53 7.37
N GLY A 248 36.69 30.76 8.50
CA GLY A 248 37.72 30.94 9.53
C GLY A 248 38.62 29.71 9.63
N ALA A 249 39.85 29.77 9.17
CA ALA A 249 40.76 28.62 8.97
C ALA A 249 40.98 27.69 10.19
N ASP A 250 40.73 28.15 11.42
CA ASP A 250 40.98 27.37 12.63
C ASP A 250 39.71 26.98 13.40
N LEU A 251 38.52 27.42 12.97
CA LEU A 251 37.24 27.20 13.64
C LEU A 251 36.27 26.28 12.82
N ALA A 252 36.63 25.98 11.56
CA ALA A 252 35.79 25.18 10.69
C ALA A 252 35.82 23.70 11.06
N THR A 253 34.64 23.06 11.08
CA THR A 253 34.54 21.62 11.28
C THR A 253 35.16 20.87 10.08
N PRO A 254 36.09 19.93 10.30
CA PRO A 254 36.74 19.19 9.21
C PRO A 254 35.71 18.49 8.31
N ALA A 255 35.97 18.42 7.00
CA ALA A 255 35.05 17.87 6.02
C ALA A 255 34.61 16.42 6.35
N HIS A 256 35.49 15.56 6.85
CA HIS A 256 35.22 14.20 7.21
C HIS A 256 34.19 14.06 8.36
N GLU A 257 34.09 15.03 9.24
CA GLU A 257 33.10 15.06 10.31
C GLU A 257 31.72 15.53 9.84
N ARG A 258 31.66 16.26 8.71
CA ARG A 258 30.41 16.79 8.15
C ARG A 258 29.68 15.84 7.23
N VAL A 259 30.33 14.78 6.74
CA VAL A 259 29.72 13.77 5.86
C VAL A 259 28.63 13.01 6.60
N GLU A 260 27.42 12.95 6.02
CA GLU A 260 26.27 12.19 6.55
C GLU A 260 25.82 11.13 5.57
N PRO A 261 25.59 9.88 6.01
CA PRO A 261 25.21 8.79 5.13
C PRO A 261 23.73 8.89 4.73
N GLY A 262 23.43 8.69 3.45
CA GLY A 262 22.05 8.52 2.98
C GLY A 262 21.52 7.10 3.21
N ALA A 263 20.22 6.91 2.88
CA ALA A 263 19.57 5.63 2.98
C ALA A 263 20.28 4.53 2.17
N VAL A 264 20.79 4.85 0.98
CA VAL A 264 21.56 3.92 0.12
C VAL A 264 22.79 3.36 0.82
N HIS A 265 23.51 4.22 1.57
CA HIS A 265 24.70 3.81 2.31
C HIS A 265 24.35 2.98 3.55
N ARG A 266 23.31 3.40 4.28
CA ARG A 266 22.81 2.67 5.46
C ARG A 266 22.25 1.29 5.12
N ALA A 267 21.76 1.11 3.87
CA ALA A 267 21.27 -0.16 3.38
C ALA A 267 22.38 -1.10 2.89
N ASN A 268 23.66 -0.72 2.99
CA ASN A 268 24.79 -1.56 2.55
C ASN A 268 24.71 -2.96 3.17
N LYS A 269 24.84 -4.02 2.34
CA LYS A 269 24.68 -5.45 2.68
C LYS A 269 23.26 -5.86 3.13
N GLY A 270 22.27 -4.96 3.04
CA GLY A 270 20.88 -5.17 3.44
C GLY A 270 19.89 -4.89 2.31
N VAL A 271 18.72 -4.41 2.70
CA VAL A 271 17.58 -4.12 1.83
C VAL A 271 17.25 -2.63 1.88
N LEU A 272 17.18 -2.00 0.71
CA LEU A 272 16.63 -0.66 0.51
C LEU A 272 15.21 -0.80 -0.03
N TYR A 273 14.22 -0.43 0.77
CA TYR A 273 12.81 -0.43 0.40
C TYR A 273 12.33 0.96 0.04
N ILE A 274 11.62 1.09 -1.08
CA ILE A 274 11.03 2.35 -1.54
C ILE A 274 9.61 2.06 -2.02
N ASP A 275 8.61 2.49 -1.24
CA ASP A 275 7.23 2.47 -1.70
C ASP A 275 6.94 3.71 -2.55
N GLU A 276 5.99 3.61 -3.46
CA GLU A 276 5.63 4.68 -4.38
C GLU A 276 6.87 5.27 -5.10
N ILE A 277 7.65 4.42 -5.77
CA ILE A 277 8.93 4.79 -6.44
C ILE A 277 8.78 6.01 -7.37
N ARG A 278 7.59 6.30 -7.90
CA ARG A 278 7.28 7.48 -8.71
C ARG A 278 7.46 8.81 -7.97
N MET A 279 7.44 8.80 -6.63
CA MET A 279 7.64 10.01 -5.82
C MET A 279 9.08 10.51 -5.87
N LEU A 280 10.04 9.65 -6.23
CA LEU A 280 11.42 10.04 -6.47
C LEU A 280 11.56 10.77 -7.80
N ARG A 281 12.32 11.86 -7.80
CA ARG A 281 12.66 12.59 -9.03
C ARG A 281 13.50 11.72 -9.96
N MET A 282 13.46 12.01 -11.26
CA MET A 282 14.23 11.26 -12.26
C MET A 282 15.73 11.24 -11.98
N GLU A 283 16.28 12.33 -11.44
CA GLU A 283 17.69 12.44 -11.05
C GLU A 283 18.05 11.51 -9.89
N GLU A 284 17.16 11.37 -8.91
CA GLU A 284 17.33 10.46 -7.77
C GLU A 284 17.26 8.99 -8.23
N GLN A 285 16.36 8.67 -9.15
CA GLN A 285 16.28 7.35 -9.77
C GLN A 285 17.53 7.01 -10.60
N GLN A 286 18.13 7.99 -11.29
CA GLN A 286 19.40 7.81 -11.98
C GLN A 286 20.56 7.57 -11.00
N ALA A 287 20.61 8.32 -9.90
CA ALA A 287 21.61 8.11 -8.87
C ALA A 287 21.50 6.72 -8.22
N LEU A 288 20.27 6.24 -7.98
CA LEU A 288 20.02 4.85 -7.54
C LEU A 288 20.54 3.83 -8.55
N LEU A 289 20.33 4.07 -9.84
CA LEU A 289 20.83 3.19 -10.91
C LEU A 289 22.37 3.10 -10.86
N VAL A 290 23.06 4.22 -10.68
CA VAL A 290 24.53 4.25 -10.53
C VAL A 290 24.96 3.47 -9.28
N ALA A 291 24.33 3.74 -8.12
CA ALA A 291 24.63 3.04 -6.87
C ALA A 291 24.44 1.51 -6.98
N MET A 292 23.43 1.07 -7.71
CA MET A 292 23.15 -0.35 -7.97
C MET A 292 24.18 -1.00 -8.93
N GLN A 293 24.71 -0.23 -9.88
CA GLN A 293 25.66 -0.75 -10.88
C GLN A 293 27.07 -0.83 -10.33
N GLU A 294 27.53 0.28 -9.76
CA GLU A 294 28.91 0.40 -9.23
C GLU A 294 29.06 -0.20 -7.84
N LYS A 295 27.93 -0.41 -7.11
CA LYS A 295 27.88 -0.84 -5.71
C LYS A 295 28.59 0.12 -4.74
N GLU A 296 28.82 1.33 -5.19
CA GLU A 296 29.41 2.43 -4.41
C GLU A 296 28.86 3.76 -4.89
N LEU A 297 28.77 4.73 -4.00
CA LEU A 297 28.30 6.08 -4.30
C LEU A 297 29.00 7.10 -3.42
N SER A 298 29.59 8.15 -4.03
CA SER A 298 30.19 9.25 -3.30
C SER A 298 29.13 10.16 -2.67
N ILE A 299 29.37 10.61 -1.44
CA ILE A 299 28.55 11.60 -0.76
C ILE A 299 29.05 12.99 -1.12
N SER A 300 28.17 13.82 -1.69
CA SER A 300 28.51 15.20 -2.10
C SER A 300 27.57 16.20 -1.44
N GLY A 301 28.09 17.34 -0.99
CA GLY A 301 27.29 18.45 -0.48
C GLY A 301 26.44 19.06 -1.60
N ARG A 302 25.13 19.19 -1.36
CA ARG A 302 24.14 19.70 -2.34
C ARG A 302 23.68 21.14 -2.04
N SER A 303 24.43 21.90 -1.24
CA SER A 303 24.05 23.26 -0.92
C SER A 303 24.29 24.21 -2.11
N GLU A 304 23.21 24.59 -2.78
CA GLU A 304 23.22 25.60 -3.85
C GLU A 304 23.64 27.02 -3.37
N ARG A 305 23.72 27.23 -2.04
CA ARG A 305 24.03 28.52 -1.43
C ARG A 305 25.50 28.74 -1.05
N SER A 306 26.34 27.72 -1.20
CA SER A 306 27.76 27.86 -0.84
C SER A 306 28.61 27.98 -2.10
N SER A 307 29.17 29.15 -2.30
CA SER A 307 30.23 29.42 -3.30
C SER A 307 31.61 28.86 -2.89
N GLY A 308 31.67 28.00 -1.87
CA GLY A 308 32.86 27.31 -1.41
C GLY A 308 33.12 25.98 -2.14
N ALA A 309 34.33 25.44 -1.95
CA ALA A 309 34.73 24.17 -2.56
C ALA A 309 33.72 23.04 -2.29
N LEU A 310 33.30 22.34 -3.35
CA LEU A 310 32.37 21.19 -3.28
C LEU A 310 33.08 20.06 -2.53
N THR A 311 32.58 19.72 -1.32
CA THR A 311 33.05 18.54 -0.62
C THR A 311 32.40 17.29 -1.22
N LYS A 312 33.26 16.35 -1.67
CA LYS A 312 32.83 15.07 -2.22
C LYS A 312 33.65 13.94 -1.58
N SER A 313 33.06 12.97 -0.92
CA SER A 313 33.81 11.85 -0.35
C SER A 313 34.37 10.91 -1.43
N GLU A 314 35.38 10.13 -1.09
CA GLU A 314 35.65 8.90 -1.83
C GLU A 314 34.37 8.05 -1.95
N PRO A 315 34.27 7.15 -2.94
CA PRO A 315 33.12 6.26 -3.08
C PRO A 315 32.86 5.46 -1.79
N VAL A 316 31.61 5.49 -1.33
CA VAL A 316 31.14 4.76 -0.14
C VAL A 316 30.38 3.53 -0.61
N PRO A 317 30.62 2.32 -0.04
CA PRO A 317 29.92 1.11 -0.42
C PRO A 317 28.42 1.21 -0.30
N THR A 318 27.70 0.72 -1.34
CA THR A 318 26.23 0.69 -1.45
C THR A 318 25.74 -0.62 -2.05
N ASP A 319 26.27 -1.76 -1.57
CA ASP A 319 25.86 -3.10 -2.03
C ASP A 319 24.56 -3.53 -1.34
N PHE A 320 23.44 -3.00 -1.78
CA PHE A 320 22.10 -3.26 -1.25
C PHE A 320 21.21 -3.99 -2.26
N ILE A 321 20.15 -4.63 -1.77
CA ILE A 321 19.06 -5.11 -2.61
C ILE A 321 17.98 -4.01 -2.66
N LEU A 322 17.68 -3.49 -3.85
CA LEU A 322 16.57 -2.57 -4.04
C LEU A 322 15.26 -3.34 -4.15
N VAL A 323 14.30 -2.97 -3.33
CA VAL A 323 12.90 -3.38 -3.44
C VAL A 323 12.06 -2.13 -3.71
N ALA A 324 11.71 -1.94 -4.98
CA ALA A 324 10.82 -0.87 -5.41
C ALA A 324 9.37 -1.37 -5.36
N ALA A 325 8.49 -0.64 -4.69
CA ALA A 325 7.09 -0.99 -4.56
C ALA A 325 6.19 0.13 -5.09
N GLY A 326 4.96 -0.22 -5.44
CA GLY A 326 3.94 0.73 -5.87
C GLY A 326 2.75 0.04 -6.51
N ASN A 327 1.80 0.84 -6.97
CA ASN A 327 0.72 0.38 -7.84
C ASN A 327 1.22 0.29 -9.30
N LEU A 328 0.37 -0.18 -10.21
CA LEU A 328 0.75 -0.36 -11.63
C LEU A 328 1.16 0.98 -12.27
N ASP A 329 0.46 2.06 -11.97
CA ASP A 329 0.74 3.41 -12.50
C ASP A 329 2.08 3.95 -11.98
N SER A 330 2.42 3.68 -10.73
CA SER A 330 3.70 4.06 -10.13
C SER A 330 4.87 3.41 -10.88
N ILE A 331 4.71 2.15 -11.27
CA ILE A 331 5.74 1.41 -12.01
C ILE A 331 5.83 1.86 -13.47
N GLN A 332 4.71 2.23 -14.12
CA GLN A 332 4.72 2.75 -15.48
C GLN A 332 5.47 4.09 -15.58
N ASN A 333 5.36 4.93 -14.55
CA ASN A 333 6.02 6.23 -14.46
C ASN A 333 7.46 6.18 -13.89
N MET A 334 8.02 5.00 -13.67
CA MET A 334 9.40 4.79 -13.25
C MET A 334 10.40 5.06 -14.38
N HIS A 335 11.62 5.50 -14.03
CA HIS A 335 12.69 5.72 -15.01
C HIS A 335 12.95 4.46 -15.84
N PRO A 336 12.86 4.51 -17.19
CA PRO A 336 12.92 3.31 -18.03
C PRO A 336 14.20 2.48 -17.85
N ALA A 337 15.36 3.13 -17.68
CA ALA A 337 16.64 2.43 -17.47
C ALA A 337 16.67 1.67 -16.13
N LEU A 338 16.13 2.27 -15.05
CA LEU A 338 16.04 1.62 -13.74
C LEU A 338 15.11 0.41 -13.80
N ARG A 339 13.94 0.55 -14.41
CA ARG A 339 12.99 -0.55 -14.62
C ARG A 339 13.62 -1.68 -15.46
N SER A 340 14.27 -1.34 -16.57
CA SER A 340 14.94 -2.31 -17.44
C SER A 340 16.03 -3.06 -16.70
N ARG A 341 16.80 -2.39 -15.84
CA ARG A 341 17.86 -3.00 -15.03
C ARG A 341 17.29 -4.01 -14.04
N ILE A 342 16.24 -3.63 -13.31
CA ILE A 342 15.61 -4.55 -12.35
C ILE A 342 14.97 -5.73 -13.09
N ARG A 343 14.25 -5.48 -14.18
CA ARG A 343 13.60 -6.53 -14.97
C ARG A 343 14.61 -7.52 -15.58
N GLY A 344 15.77 -7.02 -16.03
CA GLY A 344 16.79 -7.87 -16.69
C GLY A 344 17.58 -8.75 -15.71
N TYR A 345 17.76 -8.32 -14.46
CA TYR A 345 18.62 -8.98 -13.48
C TYR A 345 17.93 -9.30 -12.15
N GLY A 346 16.64 -9.05 -12.05
CA GLY A 346 15.88 -9.22 -10.81
C GLY A 346 14.51 -9.84 -11.05
N TYR A 347 13.56 -9.49 -10.21
CA TYR A 347 12.22 -10.05 -10.22
C TYR A 347 11.15 -8.96 -10.20
N GLU A 348 10.07 -9.18 -10.95
CA GLU A 348 8.82 -8.43 -10.85
C GLU A 348 7.77 -9.34 -10.23
N VAL A 349 7.09 -8.89 -9.18
CA VAL A 349 6.11 -9.68 -8.42
C VAL A 349 4.83 -8.89 -8.26
N TYR A 350 3.71 -9.53 -8.60
CA TYR A 350 2.39 -9.00 -8.29
C TYR A 350 1.94 -9.50 -6.92
N VAL A 351 1.50 -8.59 -6.06
CA VAL A 351 1.00 -8.89 -4.71
C VAL A 351 -0.51 -8.92 -4.76
N ASN A 352 -1.10 -10.06 -4.41
CA ASN A 352 -2.52 -10.32 -4.52
C ASN A 352 -3.34 -9.46 -3.55
N THR A 353 -4.55 -9.06 -3.98
CA THR A 353 -5.53 -8.31 -3.19
C THR A 353 -6.56 -9.21 -2.51
N ASP A 354 -6.70 -10.43 -2.99
CA ASP A 354 -7.59 -11.45 -2.46
C ASP A 354 -6.96 -12.85 -2.52
N MET A 355 -7.47 -13.78 -1.72
CA MET A 355 -7.14 -15.20 -1.73
C MET A 355 -8.41 -16.04 -1.75
N LYS A 356 -8.33 -17.32 -2.16
CA LYS A 356 -9.47 -18.24 -2.10
C LYS A 356 -9.94 -18.43 -0.66
N ASP A 357 -11.25 -18.50 -0.46
CA ASP A 357 -11.85 -18.83 0.84
C ASP A 357 -11.80 -20.35 1.06
N THR A 358 -10.70 -20.82 1.60
CA THR A 358 -10.49 -22.23 2.00
C THR A 358 -10.36 -22.32 3.51
N ALA A 359 -10.61 -23.49 4.09
CA ALA A 359 -10.44 -23.71 5.53
C ALA A 359 -9.04 -23.30 6.02
N ARG A 360 -8.00 -23.59 5.22
CA ARG A 360 -6.62 -23.20 5.50
C ARG A 360 -6.43 -21.68 5.51
N ASN A 361 -7.00 -20.97 4.54
CA ASN A 361 -6.88 -19.52 4.45
C ASN A 361 -7.70 -18.80 5.53
N ARG A 362 -8.84 -19.38 5.95
CA ARG A 362 -9.59 -18.90 7.14
C ARG A 362 -8.72 -19.00 8.40
N ARG A 363 -8.03 -20.12 8.64
CA ARG A 363 -7.08 -20.27 9.76
C ARG A 363 -5.94 -19.25 9.71
N ARG A 364 -5.41 -18.96 8.53
CA ARG A 364 -4.38 -17.93 8.34
C ARG A 364 -4.88 -16.53 8.69
N LEU A 365 -6.14 -16.20 8.39
CA LEU A 365 -6.73 -14.93 8.82
C LEU A 365 -6.96 -14.89 10.33
N ILE A 366 -7.32 -16.00 10.99
CA ILE A 366 -7.37 -16.06 12.45
C ILE A 366 -5.97 -15.78 13.03
N ARG A 367 -4.93 -16.37 12.46
CA ARG A 367 -3.54 -16.07 12.82
C ARG A 367 -3.19 -14.59 12.63
N PHE A 368 -3.68 -13.96 11.56
CA PHE A 368 -3.49 -12.52 11.35
C PHE A 368 -4.08 -11.70 12.51
N ILE A 369 -5.29 -12.05 13.00
CA ILE A 369 -5.90 -11.38 14.14
C ILE A 369 -4.98 -11.49 15.37
N ALA A 370 -4.48 -12.70 15.67
CA ALA A 370 -3.55 -12.92 16.77
C ALA A 370 -2.23 -12.12 16.60
N GLN A 371 -1.70 -12.04 15.38
CA GLN A 371 -0.51 -11.22 15.06
C GLN A 371 -0.74 -9.73 15.32
N GLU A 372 -1.90 -9.18 14.90
CA GLU A 372 -2.23 -7.78 15.14
C GLU A 372 -2.35 -7.46 16.64
N VAL A 373 -3.00 -8.34 17.42
CA VAL A 373 -3.08 -8.21 18.88
C VAL A 373 -1.68 -8.19 19.50
N ARG A 374 -0.82 -9.17 19.14
CA ARG A 374 0.56 -9.25 19.63
C ARG A 374 1.39 -8.02 19.26
N ASN A 375 1.25 -7.53 18.04
CA ASN A 375 1.96 -6.34 17.55
C ASN A 375 1.56 -5.08 18.32
N GLU A 376 0.27 -4.91 18.63
CA GLU A 376 -0.19 -3.77 19.43
C GLU A 376 0.23 -3.91 20.90
N MET A 377 0.23 -5.10 21.48
CA MET A 377 0.77 -5.33 22.84
C MET A 377 2.26 -4.94 22.93
N SER A 378 3.05 -5.20 21.91
CA SER A 378 4.49 -4.87 21.88
C SER A 378 4.76 -3.37 21.74
N LYS A 379 3.86 -2.60 21.14
CA LYS A 379 4.00 -1.15 20.92
C LYS A 379 3.40 -0.32 22.05
N SER A 380 2.44 -0.87 22.77
CA SER A 380 1.67 -0.14 23.76
C SER A 380 2.46 0.08 25.05
N THR A 381 2.67 1.35 25.39
CA THR A 381 3.21 1.77 26.70
C THR A 381 2.16 1.88 27.80
N GLY A 382 0.88 1.58 27.51
CA GLY A 382 -0.20 1.83 28.47
C GLY A 382 -1.34 0.81 28.52
N ARG A 383 -1.98 0.51 27.39
CA ARG A 383 -3.11 -0.43 27.34
C ARG A 383 -2.92 -1.42 26.20
N ALA A 384 -2.83 -2.70 26.56
CA ALA A 384 -2.86 -3.79 25.58
C ALA A 384 -4.29 -4.02 25.14
N ILE A 385 -4.52 -4.32 23.85
CA ILE A 385 -5.82 -4.74 23.36
C ILE A 385 -6.06 -6.21 23.75
N PRO A 386 -7.28 -6.56 24.22
CA PRO A 386 -7.62 -7.94 24.58
C PRO A 386 -7.66 -8.86 23.34
N HIS A 387 -7.40 -10.16 23.56
CA HIS A 387 -7.62 -11.18 22.55
C HIS A 387 -9.09 -11.30 22.15
N PHE A 388 -9.35 -11.83 20.98
CA PHE A 388 -10.68 -11.93 20.38
C PHE A 388 -11.31 -13.27 20.71
N ASP A 389 -12.60 -13.26 21.08
CA ASP A 389 -13.38 -14.47 21.22
C ASP A 389 -13.75 -15.10 19.87
N LYS A 390 -14.18 -16.33 19.87
CA LYS A 390 -14.54 -17.12 18.69
C LYS A 390 -15.55 -16.41 17.78
N HIS A 391 -16.57 -15.76 18.36
CA HIS A 391 -17.62 -15.09 17.60
C HIS A 391 -17.15 -13.75 17.01
N ALA A 392 -16.30 -13.03 17.71
CA ALA A 392 -15.69 -11.82 17.17
C ALA A 392 -14.74 -12.15 15.99
N ILE A 393 -13.99 -13.25 16.08
CA ILE A 393 -13.18 -13.78 14.98
C ILE A 393 -14.05 -14.08 13.76
N ALA A 394 -15.18 -14.77 13.95
CA ALA A 394 -16.13 -15.07 12.87
C ALA A 394 -16.60 -13.81 12.14
N LEU A 395 -16.92 -12.72 12.87
CA LEU A 395 -17.33 -11.46 12.27
C LEU A 395 -16.22 -10.79 11.46
N ILE A 396 -14.95 -10.91 11.89
CA ILE A 396 -13.82 -10.37 11.12
C ILE A 396 -13.59 -11.19 9.85
N LEU A 397 -13.75 -12.51 9.89
CA LEU A 397 -13.69 -13.36 8.71
C LEU A 397 -14.82 -13.04 7.71
N LYS A 398 -16.05 -12.83 8.18
CA LYS A 398 -17.18 -12.34 7.34
C LYS A 398 -16.85 -10.98 6.71
N GLU A 399 -16.23 -10.07 7.47
CA GLU A 399 -15.82 -8.78 6.94
C GLU A 399 -14.74 -8.93 5.86
N ALA A 400 -13.81 -9.89 6.01
CA ALA A 400 -12.82 -10.19 4.98
C ALA A 400 -13.46 -10.76 3.70
N GLN A 401 -14.50 -11.62 3.82
CA GLN A 401 -15.30 -12.06 2.67
C GLN A 401 -15.99 -10.88 2.00
N ARG A 402 -16.71 -10.05 2.77
CA ARG A 402 -17.43 -8.87 2.27
C ARG A 402 -16.52 -7.91 1.51
N ARG A 403 -15.33 -7.62 2.06
CA ARG A 403 -14.35 -6.71 1.46
C ARG A 403 -13.66 -7.29 0.22
N SER A 404 -13.70 -8.60 0.01
CA SER A 404 -13.19 -9.19 -1.23
C SER A 404 -14.06 -8.82 -2.45
N GLY A 405 -15.35 -8.54 -2.23
CA GLY A 405 -16.32 -8.25 -3.27
C GLY A 405 -16.63 -9.42 -4.19
N ARG A 406 -16.18 -10.65 -3.84
CA ARG A 406 -16.37 -11.86 -4.65
C ARG A 406 -16.66 -13.06 -3.76
N ARG A 407 -17.67 -13.85 -4.13
CA ARG A 407 -18.02 -15.09 -3.43
C ARG A 407 -16.86 -16.09 -3.51
N GLY A 408 -16.55 -16.77 -2.40
CA GLY A 408 -15.43 -17.72 -2.32
C GLY A 408 -14.04 -17.10 -2.27
N LYS A 409 -13.94 -15.80 -1.95
CA LYS A 409 -12.71 -15.07 -1.78
C LYS A 409 -12.62 -14.37 -0.42
N LEU A 410 -11.40 -14.16 0.06
CA LEU A 410 -11.06 -13.41 1.27
C LEU A 410 -10.15 -12.25 0.91
N SER A 411 -10.40 -11.08 1.45
CA SER A 411 -9.59 -9.89 1.19
C SER A 411 -8.22 -9.99 1.87
N LEU A 412 -7.18 -9.60 1.15
CA LEU A 412 -5.80 -9.44 1.64
C LEU A 412 -5.43 -7.97 1.90
N ARG A 413 -6.41 -7.07 1.97
CA ARG A 413 -6.21 -5.68 2.42
C ARG A 413 -6.08 -5.66 3.95
N LEU A 414 -5.01 -6.27 4.42
CA LEU A 414 -4.79 -6.55 5.84
C LEU A 414 -4.64 -5.28 6.69
N ARG A 415 -4.24 -4.15 6.11
CA ARG A 415 -4.18 -2.85 6.81
C ARG A 415 -5.55 -2.40 7.30
N GLU A 416 -6.57 -2.57 6.47
CA GLU A 416 -7.96 -2.17 6.79
C GLU A 416 -8.58 -3.13 7.79
N LEU A 417 -8.38 -4.45 7.60
CA LEU A 417 -8.83 -5.46 8.56
C LEU A 417 -8.13 -5.29 9.91
N GLY A 418 -6.83 -5.01 9.93
CA GLY A 418 -6.08 -4.70 11.15
C GLY A 418 -6.57 -3.41 11.83
N GLY A 419 -7.03 -2.42 11.04
CA GLY A 419 -7.71 -1.25 11.58
C GLY A 419 -8.97 -1.61 12.37
N LEU A 420 -9.80 -2.49 11.81
CA LEU A 420 -11.00 -2.98 12.48
C LEU A 420 -10.66 -3.76 13.76
N VAL A 421 -9.64 -4.65 13.71
CA VAL A 421 -9.14 -5.40 14.87
C VAL A 421 -8.71 -4.44 15.98
N ARG A 422 -7.89 -3.43 15.67
CA ARG A 422 -7.42 -2.46 16.66
C ARG A 422 -8.56 -1.68 17.31
N ILE A 423 -9.48 -1.12 16.52
CA ILE A 423 -10.61 -0.35 17.08
C ILE A 423 -11.52 -1.22 17.93
N ALA A 424 -11.80 -2.47 17.53
CA ALA A 424 -12.61 -3.40 18.33
C ALA A 424 -11.90 -3.74 19.65
N GLY A 425 -10.59 -3.97 19.61
CA GLY A 425 -9.78 -4.24 20.79
C GLY A 425 -9.70 -3.03 21.74
N ASP A 426 -9.56 -1.81 21.19
CA ASP A 426 -9.60 -0.57 21.98
C ASP A 426 -10.93 -0.41 22.73
N LEU A 427 -12.07 -0.65 22.06
CA LEU A 427 -13.38 -0.60 22.68
C LEU A 427 -13.53 -1.62 23.83
N ALA A 428 -13.04 -2.85 23.64
CA ALA A 428 -13.05 -3.86 24.69
C ALA A 428 -12.15 -3.48 25.87
N SER A 429 -10.97 -2.90 25.57
CA SER A 429 -10.03 -2.40 26.57
C SER A 429 -10.60 -1.21 27.36
N GLU A 430 -11.36 -0.32 26.72
CA GLU A 430 -12.07 0.78 27.39
C GLU A 430 -13.14 0.27 28.35
N GLU A 431 -13.85 -0.79 27.98
CA GLU A 431 -14.84 -1.45 28.83
C GLU A 431 -14.21 -2.33 29.93
N GLY A 432 -12.88 -2.53 29.90
CA GLY A 432 -12.14 -3.35 30.88
C GLY A 432 -12.43 -4.84 30.80
N LEU A 433 -12.80 -5.32 29.62
CA LEU A 433 -13.14 -6.74 29.40
C LEU A 433 -11.88 -7.56 29.08
N PRO A 434 -11.84 -8.85 29.48
CA PRO A 434 -10.68 -9.72 29.23
C PRO A 434 -10.59 -10.18 27.76
N LEU A 435 -11.71 -10.20 27.04
CA LEU A 435 -11.78 -10.59 25.63
C LEU A 435 -12.57 -9.56 24.81
N THR A 436 -12.22 -9.45 23.55
CA THR A 436 -12.96 -8.66 22.55
C THR A 436 -14.11 -9.49 22.00
N GLU A 437 -15.35 -9.09 22.27
CA GLU A 437 -16.58 -9.77 21.89
C GLU A 437 -17.15 -9.23 20.57
N SER A 438 -18.10 -9.96 19.98
CA SER A 438 -18.82 -9.60 18.74
C SER A 438 -19.40 -8.19 18.76
N LYS A 439 -19.95 -7.73 19.90
CA LYS A 439 -20.49 -6.37 20.03
C LYS A 439 -19.48 -5.28 19.75
N HIS A 440 -18.19 -5.49 20.11
CA HIS A 440 -17.11 -4.54 19.89
C HIS A 440 -16.76 -4.48 18.38
N VAL A 441 -16.74 -5.62 17.68
CA VAL A 441 -16.50 -5.67 16.24
C VAL A 441 -17.62 -4.96 15.48
N ILE A 442 -18.90 -5.19 15.87
CA ILE A 442 -20.06 -4.51 15.27
C ILE A 442 -19.96 -2.99 15.49
N ARG A 443 -19.63 -2.56 16.70
CA ARG A 443 -19.47 -1.14 17.05
C ARG A 443 -18.28 -0.53 16.32
N ALA A 444 -17.16 -1.26 16.21
CA ALA A 444 -15.97 -0.83 15.47
C ALA A 444 -16.28 -0.62 13.98
N ARG A 445 -17.06 -1.50 13.33
CA ARG A 445 -17.54 -1.31 11.93
C ARG A 445 -18.33 0.01 11.76
N MET A 446 -19.11 0.39 12.78
CA MET A 446 -19.88 1.65 12.72
C MET A 446 -19.00 2.89 12.88
N ILE A 447 -17.99 2.81 13.76
CA ILE A 447 -17.06 3.92 14.04
C ILE A 447 -16.04 4.08 12.90
N ALA A 448 -15.53 2.97 12.38
CA ALA A 448 -14.48 2.91 11.35
C ALA A 448 -15.02 3.00 9.92
N LYS A 449 -16.24 3.53 9.72
CA LYS A 449 -16.78 3.73 8.37
C LYS A 449 -15.86 4.63 7.55
N PRO A 450 -15.47 4.23 6.33
CA PRO A 450 -14.74 5.08 5.41
C PRO A 450 -15.47 6.42 5.16
N LEU A 451 -14.72 7.47 4.83
CA LEU A 451 -15.30 8.79 4.58
C LEU A 451 -16.33 8.77 3.45
N GLU A 452 -16.03 8.01 2.41
CA GLU A 452 -16.91 7.81 1.24
C GLU A 452 -18.26 7.23 1.68
N GLN A 453 -18.26 6.25 2.57
CA GLN A 453 -19.48 5.66 3.11
C GLN A 453 -20.27 6.64 3.98
N GLN A 454 -19.57 7.45 4.79
CA GLN A 454 -20.22 8.49 5.58
C GLN A 454 -20.87 9.57 4.68
N VAL A 455 -20.20 9.94 3.60
CA VAL A 455 -20.75 10.90 2.61
C VAL A 455 -21.95 10.29 1.89
N ALA A 456 -21.86 9.01 1.47
CA ALA A 456 -22.96 8.30 0.83
C ALA A 456 -24.19 8.19 1.76
N ASP A 457 -23.99 7.80 3.03
CA ASP A 457 -25.08 7.71 4.00
C ASP A 457 -25.78 9.08 4.18
N ARG A 458 -25.03 10.18 4.31
CA ARG A 458 -25.60 11.55 4.38
C ARG A 458 -26.31 11.97 3.10
N TYR A 459 -25.81 11.52 1.95
CA TYR A 459 -26.48 11.82 0.67
C TYR A 459 -27.83 11.10 0.59
N LEU A 460 -27.91 9.85 0.98
CA LEU A 460 -29.15 9.07 1.04
C LEU A 460 -30.15 9.68 2.03
N GLU A 461 -29.70 10.12 3.20
CA GLU A 461 -30.51 10.84 4.19
C GLU A 461 -31.16 12.09 3.56
N ARG A 462 -30.34 12.94 2.91
CA ARG A 462 -30.84 14.15 2.24
C ARG A 462 -31.82 13.84 1.10
N GLN A 463 -31.54 12.81 0.29
CA GLN A 463 -32.48 12.40 -0.77
C GLN A 463 -33.83 11.98 -0.19
N SER A 464 -33.83 11.32 0.94
CA SER A 464 -35.04 10.93 1.65
C SER A 464 -35.79 12.16 2.23
N GLU A 465 -35.08 13.08 2.87
CA GLU A 465 -35.65 14.32 3.44
C GLU A 465 -36.29 15.20 2.38
N TYR A 466 -35.66 15.36 1.23
CA TYR A 466 -36.20 16.22 0.14
C TYR A 466 -37.13 15.49 -0.82
N ALA A 467 -37.49 14.23 -0.54
CA ALA A 467 -38.32 13.41 -1.44
C ALA A 467 -37.83 13.39 -2.90
N MET A 468 -36.51 13.53 -3.12
CA MET A 468 -35.94 13.54 -4.48
C MET A 468 -35.98 12.18 -5.13
N LEU A 469 -36.03 11.11 -4.34
CA LEU A 469 -36.15 9.76 -4.83
C LEU A 469 -37.61 9.32 -4.92
N VAL A 470 -37.98 8.84 -6.10
CA VAL A 470 -39.31 8.25 -6.31
C VAL A 470 -39.14 6.72 -6.32
N ASN A 471 -39.65 6.05 -5.30
CA ASN A 471 -39.60 4.61 -5.14
C ASN A 471 -41.00 3.93 -5.22
N LYS A 472 -42.03 4.65 -5.68
CA LYS A 472 -43.40 4.13 -5.82
C LYS A 472 -44.07 4.64 -7.08
N GLY A 473 -44.93 3.81 -7.65
CA GLY A 473 -45.70 4.13 -8.85
C GLY A 473 -44.88 3.95 -10.13
N HIS A 474 -45.36 4.58 -11.22
CA HIS A 474 -44.78 4.41 -12.55
C HIS A 474 -44.52 5.78 -13.18
N ARG A 475 -43.41 5.91 -13.93
CA ARG A 475 -43.02 7.15 -14.61
C ARG A 475 -42.46 6.85 -15.99
N VAL A 476 -42.79 7.69 -16.98
CA VAL A 476 -42.18 7.62 -18.30
C VAL A 476 -40.87 8.40 -18.29
N GLY A 477 -39.84 7.83 -18.88
CA GLY A 477 -38.50 8.45 -19.02
C GLY A 477 -37.72 8.64 -17.72
N ARG A 478 -38.14 8.02 -16.62
CA ARG A 478 -37.43 8.11 -15.32
C ARG A 478 -37.10 6.73 -14.74
N VAL A 479 -35.83 6.55 -14.36
CA VAL A 479 -35.29 5.28 -13.80
C VAL A 479 -34.40 5.58 -12.61
N ASN A 480 -34.40 4.73 -11.59
CA ASN A 480 -33.45 4.79 -10.51
C ASN A 480 -32.19 3.99 -10.89
N GLY A 481 -31.06 4.69 -11.11
CA GLY A 481 -29.76 4.11 -11.34
C GLY A 481 -28.98 3.89 -10.05
N LEU A 482 -28.01 3.00 -10.08
CA LEU A 482 -27.11 2.72 -8.96
C LEU A 482 -25.67 3.08 -9.36
N ALA A 483 -25.00 3.87 -8.53
CA ALA A 483 -23.63 4.27 -8.71
C ALA A 483 -22.81 4.00 -7.44
N VAL A 484 -21.50 4.13 -7.52
CA VAL A 484 -20.58 4.08 -6.39
C VAL A 484 -19.82 5.39 -6.27
N LEU A 485 -19.57 5.82 -5.03
CA LEU A 485 -18.67 6.90 -4.71
C LEU A 485 -17.29 6.33 -4.38
N GLY A 486 -16.21 7.02 -4.75
CA GLY A 486 -14.84 6.62 -4.41
C GLY A 486 -14.12 5.80 -5.48
N ALA A 487 -14.72 5.51 -6.62
CA ALA A 487 -14.07 4.78 -7.71
C ALA A 487 -12.78 5.47 -8.20
N ASP A 488 -12.72 6.80 -8.19
CA ASP A 488 -11.58 7.59 -8.67
C ASP A 488 -10.43 7.67 -7.69
N THR A 489 -10.65 7.32 -6.41
CA THR A 489 -9.63 7.47 -5.36
C THR A 489 -8.69 6.27 -5.28
N GLY A 490 -8.92 5.22 -6.08
CA GLY A 490 -8.15 3.96 -6.00
C GLY A 490 -8.33 3.22 -4.66
N LEU A 491 -9.27 3.67 -3.83
CA LEU A 491 -9.68 3.01 -2.60
C LEU A 491 -10.76 1.98 -2.92
N SER A 492 -10.69 0.86 -2.27
CA SER A 492 -11.51 -0.32 -2.56
C SER A 492 -12.89 -0.33 -1.93
N ASP A 493 -13.15 0.59 -1.02
CA ASP A 493 -14.43 0.67 -0.33
C ASP A 493 -15.42 1.48 -1.18
N TYR A 494 -16.15 0.75 -2.00
CA TYR A 494 -17.25 1.30 -2.76
C TYR A 494 -18.42 1.63 -1.84
N SER A 495 -18.90 2.87 -1.91
CA SER A 495 -20.11 3.29 -1.23
C SER A 495 -21.21 3.51 -2.26
N GLY A 496 -22.27 2.72 -2.18
CA GLY A 496 -23.37 2.79 -3.11
C GLY A 496 -24.26 4.02 -2.90
N VAL A 497 -24.75 4.58 -3.99
CA VAL A 497 -25.76 5.64 -4.01
C VAL A 497 -26.81 5.36 -5.06
N VAL A 498 -28.04 5.84 -4.82
CA VAL A 498 -29.11 5.80 -5.80
C VAL A 498 -29.16 7.14 -6.55
N LEU A 499 -29.09 7.09 -7.86
CA LEU A 499 -29.14 8.27 -8.73
C LEU A 499 -30.32 8.16 -9.70
N PRO A 500 -31.34 9.04 -9.62
CA PRO A 500 -32.37 9.07 -10.63
C PRO A 500 -31.79 9.52 -11.98
N VAL A 501 -32.23 8.87 -13.05
CA VAL A 501 -31.91 9.22 -14.42
C VAL A 501 -33.18 9.61 -15.10
N GLU A 502 -33.22 10.78 -15.74
CA GLU A 502 -34.36 11.29 -16.48
C GLU A 502 -34.01 11.49 -17.96
N ALA A 503 -34.83 10.99 -18.83
CA ALA A 503 -34.73 11.18 -20.26
C ALA A 503 -35.99 11.87 -20.83
N MET A 504 -35.79 12.81 -21.72
CA MET A 504 -36.83 13.49 -22.47
C MET A 504 -36.47 13.52 -23.97
N VAL A 505 -37.46 13.26 -24.80
CA VAL A 505 -37.30 13.26 -26.25
C VAL A 505 -38.22 14.33 -26.80
N THR A 506 -37.65 15.24 -27.57
CA THR A 506 -38.41 16.33 -28.25
C THR A 506 -38.10 16.31 -29.74
N PRO A 507 -39.09 16.69 -30.62
CA PRO A 507 -38.81 16.82 -32.04
C PRO A 507 -37.73 17.87 -32.30
N SER A 508 -36.72 17.52 -33.10
CA SER A 508 -35.65 18.47 -33.45
C SER A 508 -36.17 19.55 -34.38
N GLN A 509 -35.88 20.82 -34.07
CA GLN A 509 -36.19 21.96 -34.94
C GLN A 509 -35.09 22.27 -35.96
N GLY A 510 -34.00 21.51 -35.97
CA GLY A 510 -32.81 21.70 -36.79
C GLY A 510 -32.58 20.59 -37.82
N ARG A 511 -31.49 20.71 -38.60
CA ARG A 511 -31.10 19.71 -39.60
C ARG A 511 -30.48 18.42 -39.01
N SER A 512 -30.22 18.39 -37.72
CA SER A 512 -29.64 17.22 -37.02
C SER A 512 -30.03 17.28 -35.55
N GLY A 513 -30.69 16.25 -35.03
CA GLY A 513 -30.99 16.08 -33.62
C GLY A 513 -29.72 16.00 -32.79
N GLN A 514 -29.80 16.53 -31.59
CA GLN A 514 -28.67 16.57 -30.64
C GLN A 514 -28.91 15.64 -29.45
N VAL A 515 -27.83 15.01 -29.00
CA VAL A 515 -27.82 14.28 -27.74
C VAL A 515 -27.24 15.20 -26.67
N ILE A 516 -28.07 15.65 -25.75
CA ILE A 516 -27.71 16.58 -24.69
C ILE A 516 -27.73 15.83 -23.36
N ALA A 517 -26.55 15.58 -22.82
CA ALA A 517 -26.37 14.94 -21.54
C ALA A 517 -25.90 15.95 -20.49
N THR A 518 -26.66 16.08 -19.39
CA THR A 518 -26.39 17.04 -18.29
C THR A 518 -26.33 16.37 -16.93
N GLY A 519 -25.69 16.99 -15.93
CA GLY A 519 -25.62 16.48 -14.57
C GLY A 519 -24.24 15.95 -14.18
N GLY A 520 -23.13 16.57 -14.68
CA GLY A 520 -21.79 16.20 -14.26
C GLY A 520 -21.29 14.85 -14.80
N LEU A 521 -21.71 14.50 -16.01
CA LEU A 521 -21.29 13.26 -16.68
C LEU A 521 -19.83 13.34 -17.14
N SER A 522 -19.05 12.29 -16.85
CA SER A 522 -17.71 12.09 -17.42
C SER A 522 -17.76 11.85 -18.94
N ASP A 523 -16.62 11.92 -19.59
CA ASP A 523 -16.55 11.67 -21.04
C ASP A 523 -16.94 10.24 -21.39
N LEU A 524 -16.62 9.24 -20.55
CA LEU A 524 -17.07 7.85 -20.70
C LEU A 524 -18.60 7.72 -20.65
N ALA A 525 -19.25 8.42 -19.73
CA ALA A 525 -20.71 8.41 -19.66
C ALA A 525 -21.37 9.09 -20.88
N LYS A 526 -20.74 10.13 -21.45
CA LYS A 526 -21.18 10.75 -22.71
C LYS A 526 -21.00 9.82 -23.92
N GLU A 527 -19.90 9.08 -23.98
CA GLU A 527 -19.71 8.03 -24.99
C GLU A 527 -20.77 6.94 -24.88
N SER A 528 -21.12 6.52 -23.67
CA SER A 528 -22.20 5.57 -23.43
C SER A 528 -23.54 6.05 -23.99
N VAL A 529 -23.90 7.34 -23.81
CA VAL A 529 -25.13 7.93 -24.41
C VAL A 529 -25.08 7.86 -25.93
N THR A 530 -23.89 8.08 -26.52
CA THR A 530 -23.75 7.99 -28.00
C THR A 530 -23.93 6.55 -28.49
N ASN A 531 -23.34 5.56 -27.77
CA ASN A 531 -23.51 4.14 -28.08
C ASN A 531 -24.95 3.68 -27.93
N ILE A 532 -25.61 4.09 -26.85
CA ILE A 532 -27.06 3.84 -26.61
C ILE A 532 -27.89 4.39 -27.73
N SER A 533 -27.57 5.59 -28.22
CA SER A 533 -28.30 6.22 -29.35
C SER A 533 -28.31 5.34 -30.60
N ALA A 534 -27.21 4.62 -30.88
CA ALA A 534 -27.16 3.67 -32.01
C ALA A 534 -28.04 2.45 -31.75
N VAL A 535 -28.06 1.92 -30.54
CA VAL A 535 -28.93 0.81 -30.12
C VAL A 535 -30.40 1.22 -30.23
N VAL A 536 -30.77 2.37 -29.69
CA VAL A 536 -32.15 2.91 -29.73
C VAL A 536 -32.65 3.12 -31.17
N LYS A 537 -31.81 3.70 -32.04
CA LYS A 537 -32.12 3.88 -33.44
C LYS A 537 -32.47 2.57 -34.13
N LYS A 538 -31.69 1.53 -33.87
CA LYS A 538 -31.94 0.21 -34.46
C LYS A 538 -33.21 -0.45 -33.91
N LEU A 539 -33.50 -0.24 -32.64
CA LEU A 539 -34.65 -0.85 -31.95
C LEU A 539 -35.96 -0.19 -32.25
N THR A 540 -36.01 1.14 -32.23
CA THR A 540 -37.25 1.91 -32.44
C THR A 540 -37.55 2.16 -33.92
N GLY A 541 -36.56 1.97 -34.82
CA GLY A 541 -36.66 2.33 -36.25
C GLY A 541 -36.74 3.83 -36.50
N LYS A 542 -36.70 4.64 -35.45
CA LYS A 542 -36.78 6.13 -35.53
C LYS A 542 -35.36 6.68 -35.71
N ASP A 543 -35.18 7.63 -36.63
CA ASP A 543 -33.88 8.29 -36.75
C ASP A 543 -33.71 9.33 -35.64
N ILE A 544 -32.68 9.13 -34.80
CA ILE A 544 -32.35 10.05 -33.72
C ILE A 544 -32.05 11.46 -34.24
N LYS A 545 -31.68 11.59 -35.52
CA LYS A 545 -31.49 12.89 -36.15
C LYS A 545 -32.77 13.75 -36.21
N ASP A 546 -33.93 13.13 -36.07
CA ASP A 546 -35.22 13.83 -36.09
C ASP A 546 -35.66 14.30 -34.70
N TYR A 547 -34.88 13.95 -33.64
CA TYR A 547 -35.21 14.23 -32.26
C TYR A 547 -34.03 14.79 -31.50
N ASP A 548 -34.30 15.71 -30.56
CA ASP A 548 -33.36 16.14 -29.54
C ASP A 548 -33.57 15.25 -28.28
N LEU A 549 -32.51 14.56 -27.89
CA LEU A 549 -32.52 13.64 -26.74
C LEU A 549 -31.84 14.32 -25.57
N HIS A 550 -32.59 14.58 -24.52
CA HIS A 550 -32.06 15.10 -23.25
C HIS A 550 -31.99 14.00 -22.23
N VAL A 551 -30.79 13.76 -21.65
CA VAL A 551 -30.57 12.85 -20.54
C VAL A 551 -29.98 13.64 -19.38
N GLN A 552 -30.62 13.56 -18.22
CA GLN A 552 -30.20 14.29 -17.03
C GLN A 552 -30.03 13.34 -15.84
N PHE A 553 -28.97 13.57 -15.08
CA PHE A 553 -28.79 13.04 -13.74
C PHE A 553 -29.08 14.16 -12.74
N PRO A 554 -30.28 14.20 -12.15
CA PRO A 554 -30.62 15.21 -11.16
C PRO A 554 -29.74 15.04 -9.91
N GLY A 555 -28.83 15.98 -9.66
CA GLY A 555 -27.90 15.94 -8.52
C GLY A 555 -26.60 16.66 -8.82
N THR A 556 -25.75 16.76 -7.81
CA THR A 556 -24.48 17.51 -7.86
C THR A 556 -23.23 16.64 -7.96
N HIS A 557 -23.37 15.33 -8.15
CA HIS A 557 -22.23 14.41 -8.18
C HIS A 557 -21.82 14.07 -9.60
N ASN A 558 -20.51 14.03 -9.81
CA ASN A 558 -19.96 13.51 -11.06
C ASN A 558 -20.28 12.01 -11.14
N VAL A 559 -20.93 11.61 -12.23
CA VAL A 559 -21.18 10.21 -12.58
C VAL A 559 -20.08 9.79 -13.52
N ASP A 560 -19.23 8.87 -13.04
CA ASP A 560 -18.15 8.30 -13.84
C ASP A 560 -18.44 6.84 -14.18
N GLY A 561 -17.94 6.43 -15.35
CA GLY A 561 -18.05 5.05 -15.82
C GLY A 561 -19.32 4.75 -16.63
N ASP A 562 -19.30 3.56 -17.21
CA ASP A 562 -20.32 3.03 -18.12
C ASP A 562 -21.41 2.20 -17.40
N SER A 563 -21.30 2.05 -16.08
CA SER A 563 -22.21 1.21 -15.27
C SER A 563 -23.67 1.70 -15.21
N ALA A 564 -23.95 2.92 -15.67
CA ALA A 564 -25.29 3.46 -15.81
C ALA A 564 -25.91 3.26 -17.20
N SER A 565 -25.24 2.54 -18.11
CA SER A 565 -25.64 2.41 -19.51
C SER A 565 -27.01 1.77 -19.68
N ILE A 566 -27.33 0.67 -18.94
CA ILE A 566 -28.66 0.06 -19.01
C ILE A 566 -29.74 1.01 -18.46
N THR A 567 -29.43 1.80 -17.43
CA THR A 567 -30.33 2.79 -16.81
C THR A 567 -30.67 3.87 -17.80
N MET A 568 -29.66 4.44 -18.48
CA MET A 568 -29.85 5.46 -19.52
C MET A 568 -30.62 4.90 -20.70
N ALA A 569 -30.27 3.69 -21.18
CA ALA A 569 -30.97 3.05 -22.30
C ALA A 569 -32.48 2.85 -22.00
N THR A 570 -32.78 2.36 -20.80
CA THR A 570 -34.17 2.14 -20.37
C THR A 570 -34.94 3.43 -20.25
N ALA A 571 -34.35 4.50 -19.70
CA ALA A 571 -34.96 5.80 -19.60
C ALA A 571 -35.26 6.40 -21.00
N ILE A 572 -34.31 6.32 -21.93
CA ILE A 572 -34.40 6.79 -23.30
C ILE A 572 -35.51 6.04 -24.06
N ILE A 573 -35.52 4.71 -24.00
CA ILE A 573 -36.52 3.87 -24.70
C ILE A 573 -37.93 4.14 -24.15
N SER A 574 -38.04 4.23 -22.82
CA SER A 574 -39.33 4.60 -22.19
C SER A 574 -39.83 5.96 -22.66
N ALA A 575 -38.95 6.97 -22.77
CA ALA A 575 -39.31 8.30 -23.26
C ALA A 575 -39.72 8.30 -24.74
N PHE A 576 -39.05 7.50 -25.59
CA PHE A 576 -39.36 7.36 -27.00
C PHE A 576 -40.67 6.67 -27.28
N GLU A 577 -40.94 5.60 -26.55
CA GLU A 577 -42.14 4.76 -26.77
C GLU A 577 -43.31 5.17 -25.87
N GLY A 578 -43.10 6.06 -24.90
CA GLY A 578 -44.14 6.54 -23.99
C GLY A 578 -44.59 5.49 -22.97
N VAL A 579 -43.78 4.42 -22.76
CA VAL A 579 -44.09 3.29 -21.86
C VAL A 579 -43.52 3.56 -20.44
N PRO A 580 -44.37 3.52 -19.40
CA PRO A 580 -43.91 3.83 -18.04
C PRO A 580 -43.04 2.76 -17.45
N ILE A 581 -42.13 3.17 -16.54
CA ILE A 581 -41.17 2.33 -15.80
C ILE A 581 -41.62 2.21 -14.35
N GLU A 582 -41.49 1.03 -13.78
CA GLU A 582 -41.70 0.77 -12.33
C GLU A 582 -40.67 1.54 -11.51
N GLN A 583 -41.13 2.33 -10.52
CA GLN A 583 -40.24 3.15 -9.71
C GLN A 583 -39.74 2.43 -8.44
N ASN A 584 -40.34 1.27 -8.05
CA ASN A 584 -39.80 0.38 -6.99
C ASN A 584 -38.68 -0.52 -7.52
N LEU A 585 -37.99 -0.06 -8.55
CA LEU A 585 -36.92 -0.75 -9.26
C LEU A 585 -35.71 0.16 -9.39
N ALA A 586 -34.53 -0.38 -9.15
CA ALA A 586 -33.25 0.24 -9.51
C ALA A 586 -32.43 -0.69 -10.38
N MET A 587 -31.49 -0.15 -11.15
CA MET A 587 -30.68 -0.96 -12.03
C MET A 587 -29.26 -0.45 -12.17
N THR A 588 -28.35 -1.35 -12.54
CA THR A 588 -26.96 -1.03 -12.88
C THR A 588 -26.42 -2.09 -13.84
N GLY A 589 -25.61 -1.66 -14.79
CA GLY A 589 -24.99 -2.53 -15.79
C GLY A 589 -24.39 -1.70 -16.92
N SER A 590 -23.29 -2.16 -17.49
CA SER A 590 -22.73 -1.64 -18.73
C SER A 590 -23.44 -2.28 -19.93
N LEU A 591 -23.48 -1.60 -21.05
CA LEU A 591 -24.21 -2.04 -22.25
C LEU A 591 -23.29 -1.99 -23.47
N THR A 592 -23.20 -3.10 -24.20
CA THR A 592 -22.53 -3.13 -25.50
C THR A 592 -23.41 -2.50 -26.60
N VAL A 593 -22.82 -2.14 -27.73
CA VAL A 593 -23.54 -1.67 -28.93
C VAL A 593 -24.44 -2.75 -29.55
N ARG A 594 -24.32 -4.01 -29.10
CA ARG A 594 -25.17 -5.12 -29.53
C ARG A 594 -26.37 -5.35 -28.63
N GLY A 595 -26.41 -4.72 -27.44
CA GLY A 595 -27.48 -4.87 -26.46
C GLY A 595 -27.17 -5.90 -25.37
N GLU A 596 -25.94 -6.42 -25.28
CA GLU A 596 -25.51 -7.34 -24.24
C GLU A 596 -25.17 -6.55 -22.97
N VAL A 597 -25.50 -7.10 -21.80
CA VAL A 597 -25.25 -6.49 -20.51
C VAL A 597 -23.93 -7.03 -19.93
N LEU A 598 -23.00 -6.12 -19.64
CA LEU A 598 -21.66 -6.44 -19.14
C LEU A 598 -21.56 -6.26 -17.62
N PRO A 599 -20.65 -7.01 -16.96
CA PRO A 599 -20.40 -6.89 -15.54
C PRO A 599 -19.88 -5.52 -15.12
N ILE A 600 -20.15 -5.14 -13.87
CA ILE A 600 -19.79 -3.85 -13.28
C ILE A 600 -19.15 -4.04 -11.89
N GLY A 601 -18.45 -3.00 -11.40
CA GLY A 601 -17.86 -2.99 -10.06
C GLY A 601 -18.83 -2.54 -8.97
N GLY A 602 -18.55 -2.99 -7.71
CA GLY A 602 -19.23 -2.52 -6.51
C GLY A 602 -20.71 -2.93 -6.40
N VAL A 603 -21.10 -4.08 -6.96
CA VAL A 603 -22.50 -4.52 -7.04
C VAL A 603 -23.14 -4.64 -5.66
N SER A 604 -22.44 -5.19 -4.66
CA SER A 604 -22.97 -5.36 -3.29
C SER A 604 -23.32 -4.00 -2.65
N ALA A 605 -22.43 -3.01 -2.75
CA ALA A 605 -22.67 -1.67 -2.22
C ALA A 605 -23.84 -0.98 -2.91
N LYS A 606 -24.03 -1.22 -4.21
CA LYS A 606 -25.15 -0.69 -5.01
C LYS A 606 -26.49 -1.27 -4.57
N ILE A 607 -26.53 -2.60 -4.30
CA ILE A 607 -27.74 -3.28 -3.80
C ILE A 607 -28.09 -2.79 -2.38
N GLU A 608 -27.10 -2.66 -1.50
CA GLU A 608 -27.31 -2.13 -0.15
C GLU A 608 -27.84 -0.69 -0.16
N ALA A 609 -27.38 0.15 -1.11
CA ALA A 609 -27.90 1.50 -1.27
C ALA A 609 -29.36 1.52 -1.73
N ALA A 610 -29.76 0.63 -2.64
CA ALA A 610 -31.14 0.47 -3.06
C ALA A 610 -32.04 0.05 -1.89
N ALA A 611 -31.60 -0.95 -1.08
CA ALA A 611 -32.31 -1.38 0.13
C ALA A 611 -32.51 -0.24 1.14
N LYS A 612 -31.43 0.50 1.46
CA LYS A 612 -31.48 1.69 2.34
C LYS A 612 -32.43 2.77 1.83
N SER A 613 -32.62 2.85 0.52
CA SER A 613 -33.50 3.83 -0.14
C SER A 613 -34.95 3.33 -0.24
N GLY A 614 -35.25 2.15 0.29
CA GLY A 614 -36.60 1.55 0.24
C GLY A 614 -37.04 1.09 -1.13
N ILE A 615 -36.08 0.71 -2.01
CA ILE A 615 -36.34 0.10 -3.32
C ILE A 615 -36.33 -1.41 -3.16
N GLY A 616 -37.41 -2.07 -3.60
CA GLY A 616 -37.62 -3.51 -3.40
C GLY A 616 -37.07 -4.41 -4.51
N LYS A 617 -36.66 -3.86 -5.68
CA LYS A 617 -36.14 -4.66 -6.79
C LYS A 617 -34.87 -4.06 -7.36
N VAL A 618 -33.89 -4.88 -7.67
CA VAL A 618 -32.62 -4.45 -8.27
C VAL A 618 -32.26 -5.33 -9.45
N ILE A 619 -32.06 -4.72 -10.62
CA ILE A 619 -31.53 -5.40 -11.82
C ILE A 619 -30.00 -5.27 -11.84
N ILE A 620 -29.32 -6.41 -11.98
CA ILE A 620 -27.86 -6.51 -12.10
C ILE A 620 -27.50 -7.42 -13.27
N PRO A 621 -26.26 -7.29 -13.83
CA PRO A 621 -25.77 -8.27 -14.79
C PRO A 621 -25.67 -9.68 -14.16
N ARG A 622 -26.08 -10.72 -14.88
CA ARG A 622 -26.01 -12.11 -14.43
C ARG A 622 -24.57 -12.52 -14.07
N SER A 623 -23.61 -12.02 -14.81
CA SER A 623 -22.17 -12.23 -14.57
C SER A 623 -21.69 -11.70 -13.22
N ASN A 624 -22.40 -10.76 -12.58
CA ASN A 624 -22.10 -10.26 -11.24
C ASN A 624 -22.78 -11.03 -10.11
N LEU A 625 -23.56 -12.08 -10.38
CA LEU A 625 -24.27 -12.81 -9.32
C LEU A 625 -23.31 -13.37 -8.25
N ASN A 626 -22.12 -13.80 -8.67
CA ASN A 626 -21.10 -14.31 -7.76
C ASN A 626 -20.37 -13.19 -6.96
N ASP A 627 -20.57 -11.93 -7.32
CA ASP A 627 -19.97 -10.78 -6.62
C ASP A 627 -20.92 -10.20 -5.57
N VAL A 628 -22.15 -10.74 -5.46
CA VAL A 628 -23.15 -10.26 -4.52
C VAL A 628 -22.87 -10.83 -3.13
N LEU A 629 -22.43 -9.95 -2.23
CA LEU A 629 -22.19 -10.20 -0.81
C LEU A 629 -22.81 -9.05 -0.02
N ILE A 630 -24.04 -9.20 0.41
CA ILE A 630 -24.80 -8.19 1.16
C ILE A 630 -25.04 -8.64 2.59
N ASP A 631 -25.28 -7.68 3.50
CA ASP A 631 -25.65 -8.01 4.89
C ASP A 631 -27.02 -8.69 4.92
N GLU A 632 -27.20 -9.75 5.73
CA GLU A 632 -28.45 -10.54 5.88
C GLU A 632 -29.70 -9.67 6.06
N LYS A 633 -29.57 -8.55 6.79
CA LYS A 633 -30.69 -7.60 6.98
C LYS A 633 -31.23 -6.99 5.68
N PHE A 634 -30.48 -7.01 4.59
CA PHE A 634 -30.90 -6.47 3.29
C PHE A 634 -31.35 -7.57 2.32
N GLU A 635 -30.98 -8.84 2.55
CA GLU A 635 -31.38 -9.97 1.70
C GLU A 635 -32.90 -10.12 1.60
N GLU A 636 -33.61 -9.91 2.71
CA GLU A 636 -35.07 -10.00 2.74
C GLU A 636 -35.78 -8.75 2.18
N GLN A 637 -35.03 -7.62 2.02
CA GLN A 637 -35.62 -6.35 1.61
C GLN A 637 -35.60 -6.12 0.11
N VAL A 638 -34.73 -6.80 -0.63
CA VAL A 638 -34.46 -6.55 -2.04
C VAL A 638 -34.50 -7.83 -2.86
N GLU A 639 -35.36 -7.87 -3.85
CA GLU A 639 -35.39 -8.89 -4.89
C GLU A 639 -34.31 -8.57 -5.95
N ILE A 640 -33.38 -9.50 -6.18
CA ILE A 640 -32.29 -9.35 -7.16
C ILE A 640 -32.69 -10.05 -8.47
N LEU A 641 -32.78 -9.26 -9.53
CA LEU A 641 -33.11 -9.70 -10.88
C LEU A 641 -31.83 -9.69 -11.74
N THR A 642 -31.46 -10.84 -12.29
CA THR A 642 -30.26 -10.97 -13.11
C THR A 642 -30.61 -10.98 -14.59
N VAL A 643 -29.84 -10.24 -15.40
CA VAL A 643 -30.08 -10.07 -16.84
C VAL A 643 -28.78 -10.21 -17.65
N ASP A 644 -28.91 -10.69 -18.89
CA ASP A 644 -27.82 -10.81 -19.85
C ASP A 644 -27.96 -9.84 -21.03
N SER A 645 -29.18 -9.32 -21.25
CA SER A 645 -29.49 -8.49 -22.42
C SER A 645 -30.45 -7.33 -22.09
N LEU A 646 -30.51 -6.34 -22.95
CA LEU A 646 -31.35 -5.15 -22.77
C LEU A 646 -32.85 -5.47 -22.87
N ASP A 647 -33.25 -6.48 -23.64
CA ASP A 647 -34.62 -6.94 -23.72
C ASP A 647 -35.11 -7.51 -22.37
N GLU A 648 -34.29 -8.31 -21.69
CA GLU A 648 -34.59 -8.77 -20.33
C GLU A 648 -34.71 -7.61 -19.33
N VAL A 649 -33.83 -6.59 -19.45
CA VAL A 649 -33.94 -5.38 -18.62
C VAL A 649 -35.27 -4.70 -18.79
N LEU A 650 -35.72 -4.51 -20.07
CA LEU A 650 -37.00 -3.83 -20.39
C LEU A 650 -38.18 -4.72 -19.99
N GLU A 651 -38.06 -6.02 -20.07
CA GLU A 651 -39.10 -6.94 -19.61
C GLU A 651 -39.38 -6.77 -18.11
N HIS A 652 -38.36 -6.60 -17.30
CA HIS A 652 -38.49 -6.37 -15.87
C HIS A 652 -38.87 -4.93 -15.51
N ALA A 653 -38.44 -3.95 -16.28
CA ALA A 653 -38.58 -2.52 -15.94
C ALA A 653 -39.89 -1.87 -16.43
N LEU A 654 -40.38 -2.23 -17.63
CA LEU A 654 -41.52 -1.60 -18.23
C LEU A 654 -42.86 -2.15 -17.71
N VAL A 655 -43.85 -1.25 -17.62
CA VAL A 655 -45.20 -1.57 -17.15
C VAL A 655 -46.20 -1.28 -18.27
N GLY A 656 -47.10 -2.24 -18.56
CA GLY A 656 -48.10 -2.16 -19.62
C GLY A 656 -48.08 -3.42 -20.50
N LYS A 657 -49.22 -4.12 -20.63
CA LYS A 657 -49.20 -5.48 -21.23
C LYS A 657 -49.01 -5.49 -22.75
N GLU A 658 -49.72 -4.68 -23.52
CA GLU A 658 -49.69 -4.73 -25.00
C GLU A 658 -48.50 -4.01 -25.62
N GLU A 659 -48.17 -2.86 -25.13
CA GLU A 659 -47.06 -2.03 -25.61
C GLU A 659 -45.71 -2.62 -25.25
N LYS A 660 -45.63 -3.20 -24.04
CA LYS A 660 -44.43 -3.92 -23.53
C LYS A 660 -44.10 -5.15 -24.39
N VAL A 661 -45.05 -6.03 -24.65
CA VAL A 661 -44.84 -7.28 -25.40
C VAL A 661 -44.39 -6.96 -26.83
N SER A 662 -45.03 -5.98 -27.51
CA SER A 662 -44.63 -5.55 -28.83
C SER A 662 -43.21 -4.98 -28.90
N LEU A 663 -42.77 -4.27 -27.87
CA LEU A 663 -41.45 -3.66 -27.81
C LEU A 663 -40.38 -4.73 -27.52
N VAL A 664 -40.60 -5.60 -26.52
CA VAL A 664 -39.67 -6.67 -26.13
C VAL A 664 -39.49 -7.68 -27.28
N GLU A 665 -40.55 -8.06 -27.96
CA GLU A 665 -40.44 -8.95 -29.15
C GLU A 665 -39.67 -8.32 -30.31
N ARG A 666 -39.82 -7.00 -30.55
CA ARG A 666 -39.01 -6.30 -31.55
C ARG A 666 -37.51 -6.32 -31.18
N LEU A 667 -37.21 -6.13 -29.92
CA LEU A 667 -35.86 -6.14 -29.37
C LEU A 667 -35.20 -7.53 -29.48
N ALA A 668 -35.88 -8.55 -28.99
CA ALA A 668 -35.40 -9.94 -29.05
C ALA A 668 -35.03 -10.34 -30.49
N LYS A 669 -35.89 -10.01 -31.47
CA LYS A 669 -35.61 -10.26 -32.91
C LYS A 669 -34.37 -9.53 -33.41
N VAL A 670 -34.07 -8.35 -32.90
CA VAL A 670 -32.91 -7.55 -33.30
C VAL A 670 -31.65 -8.12 -32.67
N ILE A 671 -31.68 -8.55 -31.41
CA ILE A 671 -30.56 -9.16 -30.70
C ILE A 671 -30.24 -10.53 -31.33
N ASP A 672 -31.23 -11.36 -31.61
CA ASP A 672 -31.05 -12.66 -32.27
C ASP A 672 -30.41 -12.55 -33.65
N THR A 673 -30.69 -11.45 -34.38
CA THR A 673 -30.03 -11.21 -35.67
C THR A 673 -28.55 -10.93 -35.57
N PHE A 674 -28.07 -10.48 -34.39
CA PHE A 674 -26.64 -10.31 -34.13
C PHE A 674 -25.97 -11.62 -33.74
N SER A 675 -26.65 -12.49 -32.98
CA SER A 675 -26.10 -13.78 -32.55
C SER A 675 -26.03 -14.80 -33.68
N THR A 676 -27.00 -14.80 -34.59
CA THR A 676 -27.06 -15.74 -35.73
C THR A 676 -26.21 -15.31 -36.93
N GLY A 677 -25.81 -14.05 -37.02
CA GLY A 677 -24.95 -13.53 -38.11
C GLY A 677 -23.47 -13.94 -38.04
N ALA A 678 -23.04 -14.58 -36.92
CA ALA A 678 -21.65 -14.97 -36.75
C ALA A 678 -21.29 -16.34 -37.39
N ASP A 679 -22.28 -17.18 -37.77
CA ASP A 679 -22.07 -18.54 -38.25
C ASP A 679 -22.11 -18.69 -39.80
N SER A 680 -22.36 -17.64 -40.56
CA SER A 680 -22.29 -17.67 -42.01
C SER A 680 -21.00 -17.10 -42.55
N GLN A 681 -19.92 -17.89 -42.52
CA GLN A 681 -18.78 -17.68 -43.41
C GLN A 681 -19.19 -18.14 -44.81
N PRO A 682 -19.05 -17.32 -45.86
CA PRO A 682 -19.16 -17.79 -47.22
C PRO A 682 -17.92 -18.65 -47.52
N SER A 683 -18.14 -19.92 -47.80
CA SER A 683 -17.15 -20.83 -48.40
C SER A 683 -16.69 -20.18 -49.70
N ALA A 684 -15.40 -19.78 -49.73
CA ALA A 684 -14.72 -19.37 -50.95
C ALA A 684 -14.63 -20.56 -51.91
N GLN A 685 -15.24 -20.42 -53.07
CA GLN A 685 -14.83 -21.13 -54.29
C GLN A 685 -13.72 -20.36 -54.98
#